data_ecf9e69b96ddb53a98206f3d3115a640
#
_entry.id   ecf9e69b96ddb53a98206f3d3115a640
#
_cell.length_a   1.000
_cell.length_b   1.000
_cell.length_c   1.000
_cell.angle_alpha   90.00
_cell.angle_beta   90.00
_cell.angle_gamma   90.00
#
_symmetry.space_group_name_H-M   'P 1'
#
loop_
_entity.id
_entity.type
_entity.pdbx_description
1 polymer ?
#
loop_
_entity_poly.entity_id
_entity_poly.type
_entity_poly.pdbx_seq_one_letter_code
_entity_poly.pdbx_strand_id
1 'polypeptide(L)'
;MEFSCDWLAQYVDLPVHLQELKERLTAAGFNVEGLKSKGDDTVLDIEVTTNRPDCMNHFGLAREIAVLYGVPLRRPPASPAEGPERAADATRVTLDDLEGCPRFCARLVRGVKIGPSPEWLRRRLDSIGLRPINNVVDVTNFILWELGQPLHAYDFAKLAGGGLVVRRARAGEKLITLDGVDRELDPEILVIADAERPVGLAGVMGGLESEVTAETRDIFIEGAHFDRRRVRVTAKRQGMHTDASHRFERGADPEICGEAVSRAALLIAEIAGGTVLAGVLDVRDTAKTWIRRGRLDLAKLDAFAGAAIDPADSERWLSGLGFGVDRSSHAIWNITVPSWRYFDFQPRPEPPHEVYPQDLYEEVLRIFGLDRIQAALPGIPGADAPRAETLIRRDRIRRQLAASGYTEAIHFAFLDPARDAAFPSLRPEAKPIRLANPISEQLSVLRRSVAPSLVDTARFNQRRGLAAVRMFEIANAFYERPDGGIPDQPEHVGLVCGGRLGSPWEREVELDLFDLKGTLDALADAFGVRLEARPAELTGLQEGNSAELLRGGQVVGWFGRVAEEEGYPLYAAELATSALAGGDVSLQVALPSRFPGISADLTFTHGLETPWAEIERAIRENAPPDLVSWQLKDRYRGPGVPEGAVNTTLSFHYNARERSLTQEEVNVRQGALDGELERRFGWKG
;
A
#
# COMPACT_ATOMS: atom_id res chain seq x y z
N MET A 1 -4.97 16.61 8.51
CA MET A 1 -4.76 18.08 8.77
C MET A 1 -5.82 18.55 9.74
N GLU A 2 -5.41 19.40 10.70
CA GLU A 2 -6.32 19.87 11.76
C GLU A 2 -6.98 21.20 11.41
N PHE A 3 -8.31 21.29 11.51
CA PHE A 3 -9.11 22.50 11.23
C PHE A 3 -9.94 22.86 12.44
N SER A 4 -9.74 24.07 12.96
CA SER A 4 -10.48 24.62 14.08
C SER A 4 -11.92 24.99 13.66
N CYS A 5 -12.92 24.52 14.38
CA CYS A 5 -14.32 24.90 14.15
C CYS A 5 -14.58 26.35 14.50
N ASP A 6 -13.98 26.87 15.57
CA ASP A 6 -14.09 28.28 15.94
C ASP A 6 -13.49 29.20 14.87
N TRP A 7 -12.46 28.75 14.18
CA TRP A 7 -11.88 29.50 13.08
C TRP A 7 -12.74 29.41 11.82
N LEU A 8 -13.24 28.21 11.46
CA LEU A 8 -14.18 28.01 10.34
C LEU A 8 -15.45 28.85 10.49
N ALA A 9 -15.99 28.96 11.70
CA ALA A 9 -17.21 29.72 12.00
C ALA A 9 -17.11 31.22 11.65
N GLN A 10 -15.91 31.75 11.43
CA GLN A 10 -15.73 33.12 10.95
C GLN A 10 -16.11 33.28 9.47
N TYR A 11 -15.97 32.23 8.70
CA TYR A 11 -16.19 32.25 7.24
C TYR A 11 -17.51 31.63 6.84
N VAL A 12 -18.05 30.72 7.64
CA VAL A 12 -19.28 29.98 7.33
C VAL A 12 -20.04 29.63 8.60
N ASP A 13 -21.36 29.59 8.53
CA ASP A 13 -22.16 29.10 9.65
C ASP A 13 -22.10 27.58 9.71
N LEU A 14 -21.61 27.04 10.82
CA LEU A 14 -21.48 25.60 11.03
C LEU A 14 -22.81 25.03 11.59
N PRO A 15 -23.15 23.75 11.29
CA PRO A 15 -24.30 23.08 11.87
C PRO A 15 -24.11 22.89 13.38
N VAL A 16 -25.21 22.82 14.14
CA VAL A 16 -25.20 22.62 15.60
C VAL A 16 -24.51 21.30 15.97
N HIS A 17 -24.66 20.26 15.14
CA HIS A 17 -24.10 18.94 15.39
C HIS A 17 -22.90 18.69 14.44
N LEU A 18 -21.69 18.78 14.98
CA LEU A 18 -20.46 18.59 14.22
C LEU A 18 -20.29 17.14 13.68
N GLN A 19 -20.98 16.16 14.27
CA GLN A 19 -21.01 14.81 13.73
C GLN A 19 -21.68 14.75 12.35
N GLU A 20 -22.77 15.51 12.15
CA GLU A 20 -23.41 15.67 10.83
C GLU A 20 -22.44 16.32 9.83
N LEU A 21 -21.69 17.34 10.26
CA LEU A 21 -20.67 17.96 9.41
C LEU A 21 -19.60 16.97 8.98
N LYS A 22 -19.11 16.14 9.89
CA LYS A 22 -18.17 15.06 9.60
C LYS A 22 -18.71 14.12 8.51
N GLU A 23 -19.94 13.64 8.69
CA GLU A 23 -20.57 12.70 7.76
C GLU A 23 -20.78 13.32 6.36
N ARG A 24 -21.26 14.55 6.31
CA ARG A 24 -21.48 15.27 5.04
C ARG A 24 -20.21 15.61 4.31
N LEU A 25 -19.16 16.04 5.00
CA LEU A 25 -17.84 16.28 4.42
C LEU A 25 -17.25 14.98 3.87
N THR A 26 -17.37 13.88 4.62
CA THR A 26 -16.89 12.56 4.17
C THR A 26 -17.64 12.12 2.90
N ALA A 27 -18.95 12.28 2.86
CA ALA A 27 -19.77 11.98 1.68
C ALA A 27 -19.43 12.86 0.47
N ALA A 28 -18.96 14.09 0.70
CA ALA A 28 -18.51 15.02 -0.34
C ALA A 28 -17.04 14.84 -0.78
N GLY A 29 -16.34 13.80 -0.27
CA GLY A 29 -14.98 13.44 -0.68
C GLY A 29 -13.87 13.91 0.24
N PHE A 30 -14.18 14.38 1.47
CA PHE A 30 -13.19 14.73 2.49
C PHE A 30 -13.16 13.67 3.58
N ASN A 31 -12.08 12.91 3.66
CA ASN A 31 -11.96 11.89 4.72
C ASN A 31 -11.76 12.55 6.09
N VAL A 32 -12.85 12.70 6.86
CA VAL A 32 -12.78 13.23 8.24
C VAL A 32 -12.52 12.09 9.21
N GLU A 33 -11.26 11.93 9.61
CA GLU A 33 -10.82 10.84 10.50
C GLU A 33 -11.43 10.98 11.91
N GLY A 34 -11.53 12.21 12.43
CA GLY A 34 -12.04 12.43 13.78
C GLY A 34 -12.40 13.85 14.13
N LEU A 35 -13.04 13.97 15.31
CA LEU A 35 -13.30 15.22 16.02
C LEU A 35 -12.47 15.19 17.31
N LYS A 36 -11.63 16.22 17.54
CA LYS A 36 -10.75 16.34 18.70
C LYS A 36 -11.14 17.58 19.50
N SER A 37 -11.33 17.46 20.80
CA SER A 37 -11.50 18.64 21.67
C SER A 37 -10.15 19.26 22.02
N LYS A 38 -10.01 20.57 21.82
CA LYS A 38 -8.84 21.36 22.23
C LYS A 38 -9.30 22.59 23.04
N GLY A 39 -9.36 22.47 24.37
CA GLY A 39 -9.95 23.46 25.22
C GLY A 39 -11.45 23.61 24.94
N ASP A 40 -11.88 24.84 24.62
CA ASP A 40 -13.27 25.13 24.27
C ASP A 40 -13.57 24.91 22.77
N ASP A 41 -12.56 24.68 21.95
CA ASP A 41 -12.67 24.46 20.49
C ASP A 41 -12.78 22.98 20.14
N THR A 42 -13.45 22.69 19.03
CA THR A 42 -13.44 21.35 18.40
C THR A 42 -12.67 21.43 17.10
N VAL A 43 -11.76 20.49 16.90
CA VAL A 43 -10.90 20.42 15.72
C VAL A 43 -11.28 19.21 14.88
N LEU A 44 -11.51 19.46 13.59
CA LEU A 44 -11.71 18.42 12.57
C LEU A 44 -10.33 17.90 12.13
N ASP A 45 -10.12 16.60 12.21
CA ASP A 45 -8.95 15.95 11.58
C ASP A 45 -9.35 15.43 10.22
N ILE A 46 -8.84 16.07 9.16
CA ILE A 46 -9.22 15.80 7.77
C ILE A 46 -8.00 15.38 6.97
N GLU A 47 -8.09 14.25 6.30
CA GLU A 47 -7.16 13.87 5.24
C GLU A 47 -7.59 14.57 3.95
N VAL A 48 -6.88 15.64 3.59
CA VAL A 48 -7.12 16.36 2.33
C VAL A 48 -6.34 15.68 1.22
N THR A 49 -7.04 15.19 0.20
CA THR A 49 -6.44 14.50 -0.94
C THR A 49 -5.52 15.40 -1.77
N THR A 50 -4.55 14.82 -2.46
CA THR A 50 -3.53 15.57 -3.20
C THR A 50 -4.08 16.42 -4.35
N ASN A 51 -5.24 16.11 -4.87
CA ASN A 51 -5.94 16.86 -5.92
C ASN A 51 -6.79 18.02 -5.37
N ARG A 52 -6.91 18.16 -4.03
CA ARG A 52 -7.71 19.22 -3.40
C ARG A 52 -6.84 20.21 -2.57
N PRO A 53 -5.75 20.77 -3.16
CA PRO A 53 -4.91 21.75 -2.44
C PRO A 53 -5.68 23.01 -2.06
N ASP A 54 -6.77 23.33 -2.75
CA ASP A 54 -7.69 24.43 -2.46
C ASP A 54 -8.34 24.31 -1.06
N CYS A 55 -8.43 23.10 -0.52
CA CYS A 55 -8.99 22.82 0.81
C CYS A 55 -7.92 22.54 1.88
N MET A 56 -6.63 22.79 1.61
CA MET A 56 -5.55 22.74 2.61
C MET A 56 -5.49 24.02 3.48
N ASN A 57 -6.63 24.68 3.66
CA ASN A 57 -6.80 25.90 4.44
C ASN A 57 -8.26 26.08 4.88
N HIS A 58 -8.48 26.92 5.90
CA HIS A 58 -9.80 27.11 6.49
C HIS A 58 -10.80 27.77 5.55
N PHE A 59 -10.37 28.75 4.73
CA PHE A 59 -11.28 29.43 3.81
C PHE A 59 -11.75 28.54 2.65
N GLY A 60 -10.85 27.68 2.14
CA GLY A 60 -11.21 26.69 1.11
C GLY A 60 -12.19 25.65 1.64
N LEU A 61 -11.95 25.12 2.84
CA LEU A 61 -12.87 24.19 3.49
C LEU A 61 -14.22 24.85 3.81
N ALA A 62 -14.20 26.12 4.28
CA ALA A 62 -15.42 26.89 4.54
C ALA A 62 -16.25 27.10 3.27
N ARG A 63 -15.64 27.25 2.10
CA ARG A 63 -16.32 27.31 0.79
C ARG A 63 -17.09 26.03 0.49
N GLU A 64 -16.49 24.89 0.73
CA GLU A 64 -17.15 23.59 0.60
C GLU A 64 -18.35 23.46 1.55
N ILE A 65 -18.16 23.81 2.82
CA ILE A 65 -19.23 23.77 3.82
C ILE A 65 -20.37 24.70 3.42
N ALA A 66 -20.05 25.92 2.94
CA ALA A 66 -21.04 26.88 2.51
C ALA A 66 -21.94 26.33 1.39
N VAL A 67 -21.37 25.63 0.42
CA VAL A 67 -22.12 25.02 -0.68
C VAL A 67 -22.93 23.82 -0.19
N LEU A 68 -22.35 22.95 0.62
CA LEU A 68 -23.01 21.76 1.18
C LEU A 68 -24.26 22.11 2.00
N TYR A 69 -24.22 23.22 2.73
CA TYR A 69 -25.32 23.64 3.60
C TYR A 69 -26.18 24.77 2.99
N GLY A 70 -25.78 25.31 1.82
CA GLY A 70 -26.49 26.42 1.18
C GLY A 70 -26.45 27.71 2.01
N VAL A 71 -25.41 27.94 2.78
CA VAL A 71 -25.22 29.11 3.65
C VAL A 71 -24.19 30.10 3.08
N PRO A 72 -24.23 31.39 3.46
CA PRO A 72 -23.29 32.38 2.93
C PRO A 72 -21.84 32.10 3.35
N LEU A 73 -20.90 32.32 2.40
CA LEU A 73 -19.46 32.35 2.66
C LEU A 73 -19.02 33.80 2.90
N ARG A 74 -18.33 34.05 4.01
CA ARG A 74 -17.79 35.36 4.42
C ARG A 74 -16.30 35.44 4.08
N ARG A 75 -15.94 36.32 3.13
CA ARG A 75 -14.53 36.50 2.75
C ARG A 75 -13.80 37.40 3.75
N PRO A 76 -12.56 37.04 4.17
CA PRO A 76 -11.76 37.88 5.07
C PRO A 76 -11.33 39.19 4.36
N PRO A 77 -11.28 40.35 5.09
CA PRO A 77 -10.82 41.59 4.49
C PRO A 77 -9.32 41.53 4.18
N ALA A 78 -8.93 42.10 3.03
CA ALA A 78 -7.55 42.12 2.55
C ALA A 78 -7.11 43.51 2.03
N SER A 79 -7.72 44.58 2.51
CA SER A 79 -7.44 45.94 2.08
C SER A 79 -6.82 46.74 3.22
N PRO A 80 -5.47 46.77 3.36
CA PRO A 80 -4.82 47.59 4.38
C PRO A 80 -4.93 49.08 4.08
N ALA A 81 -4.94 49.91 5.13
CA ALA A 81 -4.72 51.34 4.98
C ALA A 81 -3.28 51.61 4.53
N GLU A 82 -3.11 52.33 3.45
CA GLU A 82 -1.82 52.60 2.85
C GLU A 82 -1.29 54.01 3.22
N GLY A 83 0.03 54.09 3.48
CA GLY A 83 0.75 55.34 3.66
C GLY A 83 1.05 56.04 2.32
N PRO A 84 1.66 57.22 2.35
CA PRO A 84 1.95 58.00 1.13
C PRO A 84 3.12 57.46 0.30
N GLU A 85 4.06 56.72 0.91
CA GLU A 85 5.23 56.17 0.22
C GLU A 85 4.82 54.98 -0.63
N ARG A 86 5.29 54.89 -1.86
CA ARG A 86 4.96 53.79 -2.77
C ARG A 86 5.96 52.63 -2.61
N ALA A 87 5.49 51.41 -2.57
CA ALA A 87 6.33 50.24 -2.53
C ALA A 87 7.29 50.11 -3.72
N ALA A 88 6.83 50.49 -4.90
CA ALA A 88 7.65 50.47 -6.13
C ALA A 88 8.84 51.49 -6.15
N ASP A 89 8.78 52.51 -5.30
CA ASP A 89 9.88 53.47 -5.18
C ASP A 89 10.94 53.00 -4.12
N ALA A 90 10.52 52.12 -3.21
CA ALA A 90 11.35 51.64 -2.11
C ALA A 90 12.08 50.32 -2.44
N THR A 91 11.53 49.50 -3.31
CA THR A 91 12.08 48.17 -3.61
C THR A 91 11.67 47.69 -4.99
N ARG A 92 12.34 46.61 -5.45
CA ARG A 92 11.96 45.92 -6.69
C ARG A 92 12.11 44.42 -6.57
N VAL A 93 11.37 43.68 -7.40
CA VAL A 93 11.48 42.23 -7.56
C VAL A 93 11.78 41.94 -9.02
N THR A 94 12.69 40.98 -9.27
CA THR A 94 13.04 40.52 -10.62
C THR A 94 12.84 38.98 -10.67
N LEU A 95 12.25 38.47 -11.75
CA LEU A 95 12.11 37.06 -12.00
C LEU A 95 13.02 36.65 -13.17
N ASP A 96 14.19 36.07 -12.85
CA ASP A 96 15.12 35.57 -13.85
C ASP A 96 14.71 34.17 -14.37
N ASP A 97 13.93 33.41 -13.59
CA ASP A 97 13.36 32.13 -13.97
C ASP A 97 11.81 32.17 -13.89
N LEU A 98 11.19 32.68 -14.98
CA LEU A 98 9.74 32.77 -15.11
C LEU A 98 9.04 31.40 -15.13
N GLU A 99 9.75 30.32 -15.48
CA GLU A 99 9.21 28.96 -15.45
C GLU A 99 9.11 28.46 -14.02
N GLY A 100 10.15 28.71 -13.21
CA GLY A 100 10.22 28.34 -11.81
C GLY A 100 9.34 29.19 -10.88
N CYS A 101 9.24 30.50 -11.20
CA CYS A 101 8.40 31.46 -10.46
C CYS A 101 7.64 32.36 -11.44
N PRO A 102 6.46 31.95 -11.91
CA PRO A 102 5.69 32.74 -12.88
C PRO A 102 4.94 33.93 -12.25
N ARG A 103 4.88 34.05 -10.93
CA ARG A 103 4.28 35.20 -10.24
C ARG A 103 4.90 35.39 -8.87
N PHE A 104 5.19 36.65 -8.55
CA PHE A 104 5.68 37.07 -7.25
C PHE A 104 5.00 38.38 -6.83
N CYS A 105 4.33 38.37 -5.69
CA CYS A 105 3.71 39.55 -5.10
C CYS A 105 4.44 39.94 -3.82
N ALA A 106 4.54 41.22 -3.53
CA ALA A 106 5.13 41.70 -2.29
C ALA A 106 4.42 42.94 -1.74
N ARG A 107 4.49 43.07 -0.41
CA ARG A 107 4.13 44.28 0.35
C ARG A 107 5.25 44.66 1.30
N LEU A 108 5.39 45.95 1.56
CA LEU A 108 6.28 46.47 2.57
C LEU A 108 5.49 47.11 3.71
N VAL A 109 5.96 46.87 4.92
CA VAL A 109 5.42 47.52 6.15
C VAL A 109 6.60 48.13 6.92
N ARG A 110 6.59 49.47 7.14
CA ARG A 110 7.64 50.17 7.87
C ARG A 110 7.24 50.46 9.32
N GLY A 111 8.24 50.48 10.19
CA GLY A 111 8.06 50.89 11.57
C GLY A 111 7.30 49.90 12.46
N VAL A 112 7.39 48.61 12.16
CA VAL A 112 6.77 47.57 12.98
C VAL A 112 7.49 47.37 14.31
N LYS A 113 6.80 46.89 15.30
CA LYS A 113 7.36 46.47 16.59
C LYS A 113 7.14 44.97 16.78
N ILE A 114 8.24 44.23 16.72
CA ILE A 114 8.19 42.78 16.93
C ILE A 114 7.93 42.46 18.41
N GLY A 115 7.04 41.54 18.66
CA GLY A 115 6.65 41.13 20.01
C GLY A 115 5.78 39.87 20.00
N PRO A 116 5.24 39.43 21.12
CA PRO A 116 4.33 38.29 21.20
C PRO A 116 3.03 38.59 20.45
N SER A 117 2.48 37.58 19.81
CA SER A 117 1.18 37.64 19.14
C SER A 117 0.03 37.84 20.15
N PRO A 118 -1.06 38.52 19.74
CA PRO A 118 -2.24 38.65 20.58
C PRO A 118 -2.91 37.27 20.83
N GLU A 119 -3.67 37.19 21.92
CA GLU A 119 -4.26 35.94 22.41
C GLU A 119 -5.08 35.19 21.36
N TRP A 120 -5.90 35.93 20.59
CA TRP A 120 -6.74 35.32 19.55
C TRP A 120 -5.92 34.60 18.45
N LEU A 121 -4.77 35.19 18.08
CA LEU A 121 -3.90 34.59 17.04
C LEU A 121 -3.16 33.35 17.56
N ARG A 122 -2.65 33.44 18.80
CA ARG A 122 -2.01 32.32 19.49
C ARG A 122 -2.97 31.13 19.64
N ARG A 123 -4.17 31.36 20.14
CA ARG A 123 -5.19 30.31 20.32
C ARG A 123 -5.51 29.58 19.00
N ARG A 124 -5.61 30.30 17.90
CA ARG A 124 -5.85 29.67 16.57
C ARG A 124 -4.70 28.81 16.08
N LEU A 125 -3.47 29.30 16.21
CA LEU A 125 -2.29 28.53 15.82
C LEU A 125 -2.14 27.29 16.72
N ASP A 126 -2.30 27.46 18.04
CA ASP A 126 -2.24 26.35 19.00
C ASP A 126 -3.33 25.30 18.72
N SER A 127 -4.54 25.71 18.31
CA SER A 127 -5.64 24.76 18.01
C SER A 127 -5.33 23.82 16.84
N ILE A 128 -4.48 24.24 15.90
CA ILE A 128 -4.02 23.43 14.76
C ILE A 128 -2.61 22.84 14.96
N GLY A 129 -2.06 22.93 16.20
CA GLY A 129 -0.77 22.34 16.56
C GLY A 129 0.46 23.16 16.19
N LEU A 130 0.30 24.42 15.78
CA LEU A 130 1.41 25.33 15.50
C LEU A 130 1.81 26.10 16.75
N ARG A 131 3.12 26.14 17.04
CA ARG A 131 3.68 26.90 18.14
C ARG A 131 3.86 28.37 17.73
N PRO A 132 3.25 29.35 18.44
CA PRO A 132 3.47 30.76 18.20
C PRO A 132 4.94 31.17 18.41
N ILE A 133 5.43 32.09 17.58
CA ILE A 133 6.82 32.58 17.58
C ILE A 133 6.85 34.08 17.87
N ASN A 134 6.33 34.89 16.95
CA ASN A 134 6.19 36.34 17.11
C ASN A 134 5.06 36.88 16.22
N ASN A 135 4.62 38.09 16.46
CA ASN A 135 3.47 38.69 15.81
C ASN A 135 3.56 38.88 14.28
N VAL A 136 4.73 38.72 13.66
CA VAL A 136 4.93 38.78 12.21
C VAL A 136 4.93 37.37 11.62
N VAL A 137 5.77 36.48 12.16
CA VAL A 137 5.84 35.07 11.69
C VAL A 137 4.51 34.35 11.90
N ASP A 138 3.85 34.64 13.02
CA ASP A 138 2.55 34.04 13.31
C ASP A 138 1.45 34.51 12.35
N VAL A 139 1.52 35.77 11.86
CA VAL A 139 0.64 36.23 10.78
C VAL A 139 0.90 35.49 9.48
N THR A 140 2.17 35.27 9.09
CA THR A 140 2.46 34.50 7.87
C THR A 140 1.95 33.06 7.97
N ASN A 141 2.12 32.41 9.12
CA ASN A 141 1.57 31.09 9.41
C ASN A 141 0.03 31.10 9.43
N PHE A 142 -0.58 32.13 9.98
CA PHE A 142 -2.02 32.29 9.98
C PHE A 142 -2.58 32.39 8.55
N ILE A 143 -1.98 33.20 7.68
CA ILE A 143 -2.41 33.34 6.26
C ILE A 143 -2.23 32.02 5.50
N LEU A 144 -1.17 31.28 5.77
CA LEU A 144 -0.97 29.94 5.20
C LEU A 144 -2.17 29.02 5.49
N TRP A 145 -2.65 29.03 6.71
CA TRP A 145 -3.78 28.19 7.14
C TRP A 145 -5.16 28.86 6.94
N GLU A 146 -5.21 30.19 6.78
CA GLU A 146 -6.43 30.91 6.40
C GLU A 146 -6.74 30.73 4.90
N LEU A 147 -5.77 31.03 4.00
CA LEU A 147 -5.98 31.16 2.56
C LEU A 147 -5.23 30.11 1.71
N GLY A 148 -4.35 29.29 2.33
CA GLY A 148 -3.57 28.29 1.63
C GLY A 148 -2.34 28.83 0.88
N GLN A 149 -2.01 30.12 1.05
CA GLN A 149 -0.86 30.74 0.43
C GLN A 149 0.31 30.80 1.41
N PRO A 150 1.42 30.06 1.16
CA PRO A 150 2.63 30.26 1.94
C PRO A 150 3.21 31.64 1.71
N LEU A 151 3.51 32.32 2.82
CA LEU A 151 4.16 33.63 2.84
C LEU A 151 5.49 33.55 3.57
N HIS A 152 6.41 34.45 3.23
CA HIS A 152 7.61 34.67 3.99
C HIS A 152 7.79 36.16 4.33
N ALA A 153 8.36 36.45 5.49
CA ALA A 153 8.66 37.81 5.93
C ALA A 153 10.17 37.97 6.13
N TYR A 154 10.75 38.94 5.43
CA TYR A 154 12.16 39.28 5.57
C TYR A 154 12.31 40.55 6.40
N ASP A 155 13.41 40.65 7.15
CA ASP A 155 13.93 41.92 7.66
C ASP A 155 14.48 42.73 6.46
N PHE A 156 13.75 43.79 6.09
CA PHE A 156 14.09 44.56 4.90
C PHE A 156 15.49 45.22 4.97
N ALA A 157 15.93 45.56 6.18
CA ALA A 157 17.27 46.13 6.38
C ALA A 157 18.41 45.14 6.12
N LYS A 158 18.12 43.84 6.15
CA LYS A 158 19.11 42.78 5.91
C LYS A 158 19.18 42.33 4.44
N LEU A 159 18.33 42.87 3.57
CA LEU A 159 18.33 42.58 2.14
C LEU A 159 19.33 43.48 1.41
N ALA A 160 20.45 42.94 0.93
CA ALA A 160 21.44 43.68 0.19
C ALA A 160 20.84 44.24 -1.12
N GLY A 161 21.03 45.53 -1.36
CA GLY A 161 20.46 46.23 -2.51
C GLY A 161 18.97 46.53 -2.42
N GLY A 162 18.31 46.21 -1.28
CA GLY A 162 16.92 46.55 -1.01
C GLY A 162 15.88 45.92 -1.96
N GLY A 163 16.19 44.78 -2.60
CA GLY A 163 15.29 44.10 -3.52
C GLY A 163 15.55 42.59 -3.59
N LEU A 164 14.70 41.87 -4.31
CA LEU A 164 14.81 40.42 -4.46
C LEU A 164 14.84 39.97 -5.92
N VAL A 165 15.58 38.89 -6.16
CA VAL A 165 15.68 38.23 -7.47
C VAL A 165 15.33 36.76 -7.26
N VAL A 166 14.36 36.24 -8.02
CA VAL A 166 14.09 34.82 -8.07
C VAL A 166 14.84 34.19 -9.23
N ARG A 167 15.78 33.32 -8.92
CA ARG A 167 16.71 32.72 -9.89
C ARG A 167 17.06 31.29 -9.52
N ARG A 168 17.73 30.60 -10.39
CA ARG A 168 18.39 29.35 -10.04
C ARG A 168 19.65 29.62 -9.18
N ALA A 169 19.94 28.68 -8.29
CA ALA A 169 21.18 28.70 -7.55
C ALA A 169 22.39 28.61 -8.49
N ARG A 170 23.52 29.18 -8.08
CA ARG A 170 24.81 29.04 -8.77
C ARG A 170 25.51 27.79 -8.21
N ALA A 171 26.37 27.19 -9.02
CA ALA A 171 27.16 26.04 -8.56
C ALA A 171 28.02 26.41 -7.35
N GLY A 172 27.92 25.63 -6.27
CA GLY A 172 28.69 25.88 -5.04
C GLY A 172 28.16 26.99 -4.13
N GLU A 173 27.01 27.60 -4.46
CA GLU A 173 26.32 28.50 -3.53
C GLU A 173 25.88 27.74 -2.27
N LYS A 174 25.88 28.46 -1.14
CA LYS A 174 25.44 27.94 0.16
C LYS A 174 24.38 28.84 0.77
N LEU A 175 23.53 28.23 1.58
CA LEU A 175 22.50 28.93 2.35
C LEU A 175 22.35 28.27 3.70
N ILE A 176 22.46 29.04 4.76
CA ILE A 176 22.04 28.60 6.09
C ILE A 176 20.54 28.87 6.19
N THR A 177 19.75 27.79 6.30
CA THR A 177 18.29 27.87 6.43
C THR A 177 17.85 28.12 7.87
N LEU A 178 16.57 28.50 8.09
CA LEU A 178 16.01 28.83 9.42
C LEU A 178 16.15 27.71 10.47
N ASP A 179 16.35 26.47 10.05
CA ASP A 179 16.65 25.33 10.93
C ASP A 179 18.14 25.25 11.35
N GLY A 180 18.97 26.24 10.95
CA GLY A 180 20.40 26.34 11.27
C GLY A 180 21.31 25.43 10.46
N VAL A 181 20.81 24.76 9.44
CA VAL A 181 21.58 23.83 8.61
C VAL A 181 22.23 24.57 7.45
N ASP A 182 23.57 24.41 7.29
CA ASP A 182 24.32 24.90 6.10
C ASP A 182 24.08 23.96 4.93
N ARG A 183 23.46 24.46 3.86
CA ARG A 183 23.05 23.69 2.71
C ARG A 183 23.83 24.10 1.48
N GLU A 184 24.44 23.13 0.81
CA GLU A 184 25.02 23.31 -0.50
C GLU A 184 23.94 23.27 -1.56
N LEU A 185 23.94 24.25 -2.47
CA LEU A 185 22.90 24.42 -3.47
C LEU A 185 23.39 23.96 -4.85
N ASP A 186 22.54 23.20 -5.53
CA ASP A 186 22.79 22.80 -6.91
C ASP A 186 21.99 23.70 -7.88
N PRO A 187 22.45 23.89 -9.14
CA PRO A 187 21.81 24.77 -10.11
C PRO A 187 20.36 24.43 -10.51
N GLU A 188 19.85 23.27 -10.11
CA GLU A 188 18.42 22.90 -10.31
C GLU A 188 17.52 23.50 -9.22
N ILE A 189 18.08 23.95 -8.11
CA ILE A 189 17.36 24.55 -7.01
C ILE A 189 16.98 25.99 -7.34
N LEU A 190 15.70 26.34 -7.16
CA LEU A 190 15.23 27.72 -7.25
C LEU A 190 15.46 28.42 -5.91
N VAL A 191 16.09 29.59 -5.97
CA VAL A 191 16.36 30.40 -4.78
C VAL A 191 15.75 31.80 -4.94
N ILE A 192 15.42 32.36 -3.78
CA ILE A 192 15.18 33.79 -3.64
C ILE A 192 16.51 34.40 -3.16
N ALA A 193 17.02 35.37 -3.89
CA ALA A 193 18.30 36.02 -3.61
C ALA A 193 18.10 37.52 -3.48
N ASP A 194 18.96 38.15 -2.70
CA ASP A 194 19.19 39.61 -2.75
C ASP A 194 20.28 39.96 -3.79
N ALA A 195 20.85 41.14 -3.75
CA ALA A 195 21.90 41.56 -4.69
C ALA A 195 23.19 40.75 -4.53
N GLU A 196 23.44 40.11 -3.39
CA GLU A 196 24.73 39.48 -3.06
C GLU A 196 24.63 37.97 -2.96
N ARG A 197 23.56 37.42 -2.33
CA ARG A 197 23.47 36.03 -1.93
C ARG A 197 22.03 35.47 -1.96
N PRO A 198 21.86 34.13 -1.91
CA PRO A 198 20.56 33.50 -1.68
C PRO A 198 20.09 33.81 -0.23
N VAL A 199 18.82 34.16 -0.08
CA VAL A 199 18.16 34.47 1.18
C VAL A 199 17.01 33.50 1.49
N GLY A 200 16.73 32.55 0.58
CA GLY A 200 15.73 31.51 0.80
C GLY A 200 15.72 30.47 -0.31
N LEU A 201 15.29 29.23 0.08
CA LEU A 201 14.91 28.17 -0.85
C LEU A 201 13.45 28.43 -1.28
N ALA A 202 13.25 28.75 -2.55
CA ALA A 202 11.95 29.15 -3.08
C ALA A 202 10.86 28.08 -2.81
N GLY A 203 9.83 28.48 -2.05
CA GLY A 203 8.70 27.63 -1.68
C GLY A 203 8.99 26.52 -0.67
N VAL A 204 10.18 26.50 -0.05
CA VAL A 204 10.57 25.46 0.92
C VAL A 204 10.89 26.06 2.28
N MET A 205 11.92 26.90 2.41
CA MET A 205 12.35 27.50 3.67
C MET A 205 13.18 28.76 3.48
N GLY A 206 12.95 29.77 4.31
CA GLY A 206 13.74 31.00 4.35
C GLY A 206 15.15 30.79 4.88
N GLY A 207 16.02 31.78 4.60
CA GLY A 207 17.39 31.86 5.13
C GLY A 207 17.44 32.50 6.50
N LEU A 208 18.34 32.00 7.35
CA LEU A 208 18.53 32.48 8.72
C LEU A 208 18.97 33.95 8.79
N GLU A 209 19.85 34.37 7.88
CA GLU A 209 20.46 35.70 7.95
C GLU A 209 19.51 36.86 7.60
N SER A 210 18.43 36.58 6.87
CA SER A 210 17.36 37.55 6.54
C SER A 210 16.12 37.44 7.46
N GLU A 211 16.23 36.66 8.52
CA GLU A 211 15.14 36.41 9.50
C GLU A 211 14.68 37.68 10.22
N VAL A 212 13.39 37.76 10.49
CA VAL A 212 12.75 38.76 11.35
C VAL A 212 13.15 38.52 12.82
N THR A 213 13.78 39.51 13.43
CA THR A 213 14.23 39.49 14.83
C THR A 213 13.54 40.57 15.66
N ALA A 214 13.82 40.66 16.97
CA ALA A 214 13.24 41.66 17.86
C ALA A 214 13.66 43.11 17.44
N GLU A 215 14.76 43.25 16.74
CA GLU A 215 15.30 44.54 16.28
C GLU A 215 14.71 44.99 14.93
N THR A 216 14.03 44.09 14.22
CA THR A 216 13.44 44.39 12.90
C THR A 216 12.41 45.51 12.99
N ARG A 217 12.50 46.48 12.05
CA ARG A 217 11.59 47.63 11.96
C ARG A 217 10.80 47.67 10.66
N ASP A 218 11.40 47.24 9.58
CA ASP A 218 10.80 47.26 8.26
C ASP A 218 10.73 45.82 7.72
N ILE A 219 9.58 45.44 7.20
CA ILE A 219 9.32 44.09 6.76
C ILE A 219 8.98 44.06 5.27
N PHE A 220 9.64 43.15 4.54
CA PHE A 220 9.24 42.75 3.20
C PHE A 220 8.46 41.47 3.28
N ILE A 221 7.19 41.47 2.84
CA ILE A 221 6.27 40.30 2.83
C ILE A 221 6.28 39.76 1.42
N GLU A 222 6.66 38.48 1.30
CA GLU A 222 6.66 37.69 0.06
C GLU A 222 5.40 36.83 -0.04
N GLY A 223 4.78 36.82 -1.24
CA GLY A 223 3.78 35.84 -1.62
C GLY A 223 3.97 35.48 -3.08
N ALA A 224 4.42 34.28 -3.36
CA ALA A 224 4.78 33.86 -4.71
C ALA A 224 4.04 32.59 -5.13
N HIS A 225 4.04 32.35 -6.43
CA HIS A 225 3.65 31.05 -6.99
C HIS A 225 4.87 30.40 -7.63
N PHE A 226 5.22 29.21 -7.14
CA PHE A 226 6.36 28.45 -7.62
C PHE A 226 5.95 27.20 -8.37
N ASP A 227 6.78 26.74 -9.32
CA ASP A 227 6.56 25.49 -10.04
C ASP A 227 6.57 24.29 -9.09
N ARG A 228 5.47 23.53 -9.12
CA ARG A 228 5.21 22.38 -8.23
C ARG A 228 6.34 21.34 -8.24
N ARG A 229 6.83 21.01 -9.43
CA ARG A 229 7.85 19.98 -9.62
C ARG A 229 9.19 20.43 -9.05
N ARG A 230 9.55 21.72 -9.25
CA ARG A 230 10.80 22.28 -8.71
C ARG A 230 10.79 22.32 -7.20
N VAL A 231 9.70 22.78 -6.58
CA VAL A 231 9.58 22.77 -5.12
C VAL A 231 9.69 21.34 -4.57
N ARG A 232 8.99 20.37 -5.17
CA ARG A 232 9.08 18.97 -4.76
C ARG A 232 10.49 18.38 -4.88
N VAL A 233 11.18 18.67 -5.99
CA VAL A 233 12.57 18.21 -6.20
C VAL A 233 13.50 18.82 -5.18
N THR A 234 13.40 20.13 -4.94
CA THR A 234 14.20 20.86 -3.93
C THR A 234 13.97 20.29 -2.54
N ALA A 235 12.70 20.16 -2.12
CA ALA A 235 12.33 19.62 -0.80
C ALA A 235 12.88 18.21 -0.61
N LYS A 236 12.72 17.33 -1.60
CA LYS A 236 13.22 15.95 -1.53
C LYS A 236 14.75 15.87 -1.48
N ARG A 237 15.47 16.66 -2.32
CA ARG A 237 16.94 16.69 -2.34
C ARG A 237 17.54 17.20 -1.04
N GLN A 238 16.88 18.18 -0.44
CA GLN A 238 17.31 18.76 0.84
C GLN A 238 16.79 17.98 2.06
N GLY A 239 16.06 16.89 1.86
CA GLY A 239 15.49 16.07 2.95
C GLY A 239 14.46 16.82 3.80
N MET A 240 13.74 17.77 3.22
CA MET A 240 12.82 18.67 3.91
C MET A 240 11.37 18.39 3.53
N HIS A 241 10.48 18.56 4.50
CA HIS A 241 9.05 18.58 4.29
C HIS A 241 8.45 19.67 5.19
N THR A 242 8.06 20.80 4.60
CA THR A 242 7.51 21.95 5.30
C THR A 242 6.05 22.17 4.92
N ASP A 243 5.30 22.91 5.75
CA ASP A 243 3.93 23.32 5.42
C ASP A 243 3.84 24.12 4.11
N ALA A 244 4.87 24.88 3.79
CA ALA A 244 4.98 25.62 2.53
C ALA A 244 5.20 24.67 1.35
N SER A 245 6.23 23.79 1.42
CA SER A 245 6.53 22.84 0.34
C SER A 245 5.37 21.88 0.10
N HIS A 246 4.68 21.46 1.15
CA HIS A 246 3.50 20.61 1.07
C HIS A 246 2.36 21.21 0.24
N ARG A 247 2.14 22.53 0.34
CA ARG A 247 1.11 23.23 -0.46
C ARG A 247 1.58 23.53 -1.87
N PHE A 248 2.80 24.05 -2.02
CA PHE A 248 3.33 24.38 -3.36
C PHE A 248 3.48 23.14 -4.25
N GLU A 249 3.97 22.01 -3.72
CA GLU A 249 4.11 20.80 -4.54
C GLU A 249 2.79 20.21 -5.00
N ARG A 250 1.67 20.55 -4.34
CA ARG A 250 0.31 20.16 -4.72
C ARG A 250 -0.38 21.18 -5.60
N GLY A 251 0.01 22.46 -5.52
CA GLY A 251 -0.49 23.53 -6.37
C GLY A 251 -1.28 24.59 -5.60
N ALA A 252 -0.57 25.50 -4.94
CA ALA A 252 -1.19 26.70 -4.36
C ALA A 252 -1.84 27.57 -5.46
N ASP A 253 -2.92 28.30 -5.13
CA ASP A 253 -3.62 29.16 -6.06
C ASP A 253 -2.71 30.26 -6.62
N PRO A 254 -2.46 30.32 -7.92
CA PRO A 254 -1.59 31.33 -8.50
C PRO A 254 -2.17 32.77 -8.45
N GLU A 255 -3.47 32.92 -8.28
CA GLU A 255 -4.09 34.24 -8.27
C GLU A 255 -4.29 34.84 -6.86
N ILE A 256 -4.13 34.04 -5.80
CA ILE A 256 -4.33 34.52 -4.41
C ILE A 256 -3.15 35.34 -3.86
N CYS A 257 -1.97 35.29 -4.51
CA CYS A 257 -0.73 35.87 -3.98
C CYS A 257 -0.87 37.34 -3.53
N GLY A 258 -1.48 38.19 -4.38
CA GLY A 258 -1.65 39.62 -4.10
C GLY A 258 -2.61 39.89 -2.95
N GLU A 259 -3.69 39.11 -2.84
CA GLU A 259 -4.65 39.20 -1.72
C GLU A 259 -3.99 38.72 -0.41
N ALA A 260 -3.27 37.61 -0.45
CA ALA A 260 -2.62 37.03 0.71
C ALA A 260 -1.58 37.98 1.34
N VAL A 261 -0.69 38.59 0.51
CA VAL A 261 0.26 39.59 1.05
C VAL A 261 -0.43 40.84 1.58
N SER A 262 -1.56 41.25 0.98
CA SER A 262 -2.35 42.39 1.43
C SER A 262 -3.06 42.09 2.74
N ARG A 263 -3.62 40.88 2.90
CA ARG A 263 -4.21 40.39 4.14
C ARG A 263 -3.17 40.30 5.27
N ALA A 264 -1.96 39.79 4.96
CA ALA A 264 -0.86 39.77 5.91
C ALA A 264 -0.43 41.17 6.34
N ALA A 265 -0.28 42.10 5.39
CA ALA A 265 0.08 43.49 5.69
C ALA A 265 -0.98 44.20 6.57
N LEU A 266 -2.28 43.95 6.31
CA LEU A 266 -3.36 44.45 7.15
C LEU A 266 -3.20 43.96 8.59
N LEU A 267 -3.08 42.67 8.81
CA LEU A 267 -2.95 42.07 10.14
C LEU A 267 -1.66 42.51 10.85
N ILE A 268 -0.53 42.59 10.13
CA ILE A 268 0.74 43.05 10.70
C ILE A 268 0.61 44.52 11.17
N ALA A 269 0.01 45.38 10.36
CA ALA A 269 -0.21 46.78 10.73
C ALA A 269 -1.12 46.90 11.97
N GLU A 270 -2.17 46.07 12.09
CA GLU A 270 -3.05 46.04 13.24
C GLU A 270 -2.37 45.51 14.52
N ILE A 271 -1.52 44.48 14.40
CA ILE A 271 -0.97 43.75 15.54
C ILE A 271 0.42 44.26 15.96
N ALA A 272 1.28 44.56 14.99
CA ALA A 272 2.65 45.01 15.21
C ALA A 272 2.83 46.50 15.00
N GLY A 273 1.79 47.20 14.56
CA GLY A 273 1.88 48.61 14.16
C GLY A 273 2.58 48.76 12.82
N GLY A 274 3.03 49.98 12.53
CA GLY A 274 3.70 50.32 11.28
C GLY A 274 2.78 50.89 10.22
N THR A 275 3.38 51.26 9.08
CA THR A 275 2.70 51.85 7.93
C THR A 275 2.90 50.96 6.72
N VAL A 276 1.82 50.53 6.11
CA VAL A 276 1.87 49.75 4.83
C VAL A 276 2.16 50.72 3.68
N LEU A 277 3.18 50.41 2.88
CA LEU A 277 3.49 51.23 1.71
C LEU A 277 2.40 51.05 0.63
N ALA A 278 2.17 52.13 -0.12
CA ALA A 278 1.13 52.15 -1.17
C ALA A 278 1.47 51.22 -2.32
N GLY A 279 0.48 50.42 -2.72
CA GLY A 279 0.55 49.51 -3.86
C GLY A 279 1.14 48.13 -3.53
N VAL A 280 0.72 47.12 -4.26
CA VAL A 280 1.32 45.79 -4.30
C VAL A 280 2.35 45.72 -5.40
N LEU A 281 3.54 45.19 -5.13
CA LEU A 281 4.42 44.75 -6.19
C LEU A 281 3.92 43.43 -6.73
N ASP A 282 3.48 43.36 -7.98
CA ASP A 282 2.98 42.17 -8.64
C ASP A 282 3.76 41.96 -9.96
N VAL A 283 4.77 41.11 -9.89
CA VAL A 283 5.59 40.76 -11.04
C VAL A 283 5.17 39.39 -11.54
N ARG A 284 4.78 39.29 -12.81
CA ARG A 284 4.26 38.05 -13.37
C ARG A 284 4.68 37.79 -14.81
N ASP A 285 4.70 36.54 -15.19
CA ASP A 285 4.76 36.12 -16.60
C ASP A 285 3.39 36.41 -17.25
N THR A 286 3.39 37.47 -18.10
CA THR A 286 2.17 37.91 -18.80
C THR A 286 1.70 36.96 -19.91
N ALA A 287 2.56 36.05 -20.34
CA ALA A 287 2.21 35.00 -21.32
C ALA A 287 1.44 33.82 -20.68
N LYS A 288 1.51 33.66 -19.34
CA LYS A 288 0.90 32.56 -18.61
C LYS A 288 -0.49 32.94 -18.10
N THR A 289 -1.46 32.09 -18.37
CA THR A 289 -2.84 32.26 -17.87
C THR A 289 -3.22 31.04 -17.00
N TRP A 290 -3.97 31.30 -15.94
CA TRP A 290 -4.43 30.28 -14.99
C TRP A 290 -5.92 30.00 -15.19
N ILE A 291 -6.37 29.99 -16.46
CA ILE A 291 -7.75 29.78 -16.84
C ILE A 291 -7.88 28.39 -17.48
N ARG A 292 -8.79 27.59 -16.97
CA ARG A 292 -9.26 26.34 -17.57
C ARG A 292 -10.71 26.50 -17.96
N ARG A 293 -11.09 25.87 -19.07
CA ARG A 293 -12.46 25.91 -19.57
C ARG A 293 -12.92 24.50 -19.91
N GLY A 294 -14.23 24.27 -19.77
CA GLY A 294 -14.86 23.03 -20.13
C GLY A 294 -16.30 23.22 -20.53
N ARG A 295 -16.95 22.17 -20.98
CA ARG A 295 -18.35 22.14 -21.29
C ARG A 295 -19.07 21.10 -20.45
N LEU A 296 -20.18 21.50 -19.84
CA LEU A 296 -21.07 20.64 -19.09
C LEU A 296 -22.33 20.39 -19.93
N ASP A 297 -22.45 19.16 -20.43
CA ASP A 297 -23.64 18.67 -21.13
C ASP A 297 -24.55 18.02 -20.07
N LEU A 298 -25.71 18.64 -19.81
CA LEU A 298 -26.62 18.22 -18.74
C LEU A 298 -27.22 16.85 -19.01
N ALA A 299 -27.54 16.52 -20.26
CA ALA A 299 -28.11 15.21 -20.59
C ALA A 299 -27.06 14.08 -20.37
N LYS A 300 -25.77 14.38 -20.63
CA LYS A 300 -24.70 13.43 -20.35
C LYS A 300 -24.38 13.33 -18.87
N LEU A 301 -24.52 14.41 -18.11
CA LEU A 301 -24.44 14.38 -16.66
C LEU A 301 -25.48 13.43 -16.06
N ASP A 302 -26.77 13.61 -16.46
CA ASP A 302 -27.87 12.75 -16.00
C ASP A 302 -27.64 11.27 -16.37
N ALA A 303 -27.24 11.04 -17.64
CA ALA A 303 -26.92 9.69 -18.10
C ALA A 303 -25.74 9.04 -17.35
N PHE A 304 -24.72 9.83 -17.03
CA PHE A 304 -23.56 9.37 -16.25
C PHE A 304 -23.94 9.08 -14.79
N ALA A 305 -24.76 9.95 -14.19
CA ALA A 305 -25.25 9.80 -12.83
C ALA A 305 -26.24 8.64 -12.67
N GLY A 306 -26.98 8.29 -13.73
CA GLY A 306 -28.13 7.41 -13.64
C GLY A 306 -29.31 8.03 -12.87
N ALA A 307 -29.34 9.36 -12.72
CA ALA A 307 -30.34 10.13 -12.00
C ALA A 307 -30.54 11.50 -12.68
N ALA A 308 -31.74 12.04 -12.62
CA ALA A 308 -32.02 13.40 -13.09
C ALA A 308 -31.57 14.41 -12.02
N ILE A 309 -30.77 15.38 -12.43
CA ILE A 309 -30.25 16.44 -11.55
C ILE A 309 -30.80 17.77 -12.00
N ASP A 310 -31.40 18.53 -11.06
CA ASP A 310 -31.96 19.85 -11.38
C ASP A 310 -30.86 20.79 -11.88
N PRO A 311 -30.99 21.36 -13.09
CA PRO A 311 -30.02 22.34 -13.59
C PRO A 311 -29.83 23.55 -12.67
N ALA A 312 -30.88 24.01 -11.96
CA ALA A 312 -30.78 25.14 -11.04
C ALA A 312 -29.89 24.79 -9.81
N ASP A 313 -29.97 23.56 -9.35
CA ASP A 313 -29.09 23.06 -8.28
C ASP A 313 -27.64 22.97 -8.78
N SER A 314 -27.42 22.38 -9.95
CA SER A 314 -26.07 22.28 -10.57
C SER A 314 -25.42 23.65 -10.75
N GLU A 315 -26.17 24.66 -11.22
CA GLU A 315 -25.67 26.04 -11.34
C GLU A 315 -25.32 26.63 -9.98
N ARG A 316 -26.20 26.47 -8.98
CA ARG A 316 -26.02 26.98 -7.63
C ARG A 316 -24.75 26.37 -7.00
N TRP A 317 -24.55 25.07 -7.10
CA TRP A 317 -23.38 24.39 -6.55
C TRP A 317 -22.10 24.80 -7.25
N LEU A 318 -22.06 24.74 -8.56
CA LEU A 318 -20.85 25.15 -9.31
C LEU A 318 -20.50 26.61 -9.05
N SER A 319 -21.48 27.52 -9.08
CA SER A 319 -21.24 28.94 -8.79
C SER A 319 -20.79 29.17 -7.34
N GLY A 320 -21.35 28.44 -6.38
CA GLY A 320 -20.95 28.50 -4.97
C GLY A 320 -19.52 27.99 -4.75
N LEU A 321 -19.07 26.99 -5.52
CA LEU A 321 -17.69 26.51 -5.55
C LEU A 321 -16.73 27.46 -6.28
N GLY A 322 -17.26 28.50 -6.95
CA GLY A 322 -16.50 29.53 -7.66
C GLY A 322 -16.29 29.27 -9.15
N PHE A 323 -16.94 28.26 -9.72
CA PHE A 323 -16.93 28.08 -11.17
C PHE A 323 -17.74 29.18 -11.88
N GLY A 324 -17.20 29.71 -12.95
CA GLY A 324 -17.97 30.57 -13.84
C GLY A 324 -18.90 29.72 -14.73
N VAL A 325 -20.22 29.97 -14.67
CA VAL A 325 -21.23 29.22 -15.42
C VAL A 325 -21.84 30.15 -16.47
N ASP A 326 -21.58 29.86 -17.76
CA ASP A 326 -22.23 30.54 -18.88
C ASP A 326 -23.29 29.62 -19.50
N ARG A 327 -24.55 30.03 -19.39
CA ARG A 327 -25.75 29.34 -19.83
C ARG A 327 -26.26 29.84 -21.18
N SER A 328 -25.40 30.34 -22.06
CA SER A 328 -25.77 30.79 -23.40
C SER A 328 -26.45 29.70 -24.23
N SER A 329 -26.29 28.42 -23.86
CA SER A 329 -27.08 27.28 -24.34
C SER A 329 -27.83 26.62 -23.19
N HIS A 330 -29.10 26.21 -23.43
CA HIS A 330 -29.88 25.52 -22.39
C HIS A 330 -29.39 24.11 -22.06
N ALA A 331 -28.78 23.41 -23.02
CA ALA A 331 -28.39 22.02 -22.87
C ALA A 331 -26.89 21.82 -22.50
N ILE A 332 -26.06 22.73 -22.99
CA ILE A 332 -24.58 22.65 -22.81
C ILE A 332 -24.10 23.99 -22.27
N TRP A 333 -23.51 23.97 -21.08
CA TRP A 333 -22.95 25.14 -20.42
C TRP A 333 -21.45 25.27 -20.64
N ASN A 334 -20.98 26.51 -20.83
CA ASN A 334 -19.55 26.80 -20.82
C ASN A 334 -19.11 27.06 -19.36
N ILE A 335 -18.16 26.29 -18.89
CA ILE A 335 -17.68 26.36 -17.52
C ILE A 335 -16.27 26.93 -17.50
N THR A 336 -16.05 27.93 -16.63
CA THR A 336 -14.72 28.44 -16.32
C THR A 336 -14.32 27.94 -14.95
N VAL A 337 -13.19 27.23 -14.89
CA VAL A 337 -12.64 26.68 -13.65
C VAL A 337 -11.96 27.77 -12.85
N PRO A 338 -12.19 27.87 -11.52
CA PRO A 338 -11.49 28.87 -10.70
C PRO A 338 -9.99 28.58 -10.56
N SER A 339 -9.18 29.60 -10.31
CA SER A 339 -7.72 29.50 -10.27
C SER A 339 -7.18 28.53 -9.22
N TRP A 340 -7.84 28.41 -8.08
CA TRP A 340 -7.51 27.47 -7.01
C TRP A 340 -7.75 25.99 -7.36
N ARG A 341 -8.48 25.70 -8.46
CA ARG A 341 -8.70 24.35 -9.00
C ARG A 341 -7.91 24.12 -10.30
N TYR A 342 -7.03 25.06 -10.70
CA TYR A 342 -6.29 24.99 -11.96
C TYR A 342 -5.48 23.70 -12.11
N PHE A 343 -4.89 23.21 -11.04
CA PHE A 343 -4.00 22.04 -11.07
C PHE A 343 -4.72 20.71 -11.00
N ASP A 344 -5.94 20.71 -10.55
CA ASP A 344 -6.82 19.55 -10.45
C ASP A 344 -7.49 19.28 -11.81
N PHE A 345 -8.05 20.30 -12.43
CA PHE A 345 -8.70 20.22 -13.72
C PHE A 345 -7.68 20.21 -14.87
N GLN A 346 -7.27 19.02 -15.32
CA GLN A 346 -6.32 18.92 -16.43
C GLN A 346 -7.03 19.05 -17.78
N PRO A 347 -6.41 19.77 -18.76
CA PRO A 347 -6.99 19.85 -20.09
C PRO A 347 -6.75 18.56 -20.86
N ARG A 348 -7.69 18.21 -21.75
CA ARG A 348 -7.49 17.15 -22.73
C ARG A 348 -6.35 17.51 -23.68
N PRO A 349 -5.57 16.52 -24.15
CA PRO A 349 -4.47 16.77 -25.07
C PRO A 349 -4.92 17.30 -26.44
N GLU A 350 -6.15 16.92 -26.87
CA GLU A 350 -6.70 17.34 -28.16
C GLU A 350 -7.34 18.73 -28.07
N PRO A 351 -7.16 19.59 -29.10
CA PRO A 351 -7.88 20.85 -29.17
C PRO A 351 -9.40 20.65 -29.12
N PRO A 352 -10.13 21.54 -28.47
CA PRO A 352 -9.73 22.86 -27.95
C PRO A 352 -9.10 22.87 -26.55
N HIS A 353 -8.51 21.76 -26.07
CA HIS A 353 -7.86 21.63 -24.75
C HIS A 353 -8.80 21.95 -23.56
N GLU A 354 -10.07 21.59 -23.69
CA GLU A 354 -11.06 21.68 -22.61
C GLU A 354 -10.74 20.67 -21.51
N VAL A 355 -11.17 20.95 -20.29
CA VAL A 355 -11.08 19.98 -19.19
C VAL A 355 -11.94 18.74 -19.46
N TYR A 356 -11.65 17.65 -18.79
CA TYR A 356 -12.46 16.43 -18.89
C TYR A 356 -13.86 16.70 -18.32
N PRO A 357 -14.95 16.36 -19.03
CA PRO A 357 -16.30 16.60 -18.52
C PRO A 357 -16.60 15.80 -17.25
N GLN A 358 -15.93 14.66 -17.04
CA GLN A 358 -16.08 13.85 -15.83
C GLN A 358 -15.65 14.61 -14.56
N ASP A 359 -14.63 15.47 -14.66
CA ASP A 359 -14.19 16.30 -13.54
C ASP A 359 -15.30 17.30 -13.14
N LEU A 360 -16.05 17.81 -14.13
CA LEU A 360 -17.21 18.68 -13.87
C LEU A 360 -18.42 17.89 -13.32
N TYR A 361 -18.61 16.64 -13.78
CA TYR A 361 -19.65 15.77 -13.23
C TYR A 361 -19.38 15.44 -11.77
N GLU A 362 -18.13 15.18 -11.41
CA GLU A 362 -17.72 14.94 -10.03
C GLU A 362 -18.12 16.09 -9.12
N GLU A 363 -17.86 17.34 -9.54
CA GLU A 363 -18.20 18.53 -8.73
C GLU A 363 -19.71 18.65 -8.45
N VAL A 364 -20.55 18.30 -9.42
CA VAL A 364 -21.99 18.28 -9.21
C VAL A 364 -22.43 17.10 -8.35
N LEU A 365 -21.92 15.89 -8.64
CA LEU A 365 -22.36 14.66 -8.01
C LEU A 365 -21.97 14.57 -6.53
N ARG A 366 -20.77 15.04 -6.15
CA ARG A 366 -20.32 15.03 -4.76
C ARG A 366 -21.15 15.96 -3.86
N ILE A 367 -21.70 17.05 -4.40
CA ILE A 367 -22.60 17.94 -3.66
C ILE A 367 -24.05 17.43 -3.72
N PHE A 368 -24.48 16.85 -4.86
CA PHE A 368 -25.76 16.17 -4.97
C PHE A 368 -25.91 15.06 -3.91
N GLY A 369 -24.83 14.30 -3.67
CA GLY A 369 -24.79 13.16 -2.74
C GLY A 369 -24.98 11.82 -3.46
N LEU A 370 -23.94 11.00 -3.41
CA LEU A 370 -23.92 9.69 -4.07
C LEU A 370 -24.90 8.69 -3.44
N ASP A 371 -25.26 8.89 -2.19
CA ASP A 371 -26.30 8.14 -1.46
C ASP A 371 -27.71 8.30 -2.03
N ARG A 372 -27.94 9.37 -2.79
CA ARG A 372 -29.21 9.62 -3.49
C ARG A 372 -29.31 8.90 -4.84
N ILE A 373 -28.21 8.29 -5.31
CA ILE A 373 -28.19 7.53 -6.56
C ILE A 373 -28.53 6.07 -6.25
N GLN A 374 -29.56 5.56 -6.91
CA GLN A 374 -29.97 4.17 -6.70
C GLN A 374 -28.92 3.20 -7.25
N ALA A 375 -28.39 2.35 -6.37
CA ALA A 375 -27.49 1.30 -6.80
C ALA A 375 -28.24 0.27 -7.67
N ALA A 376 -27.68 -0.03 -8.83
CA ALA A 376 -28.20 -1.05 -9.73
C ALA A 376 -27.07 -2.02 -10.14
N LEU A 377 -27.39 -3.29 -10.24
CA LEU A 377 -26.46 -4.25 -10.80
C LEU A 377 -26.34 -4.02 -12.32
N PRO A 378 -25.14 -3.92 -12.86
CA PRO A 378 -24.96 -3.82 -14.30
C PRO A 378 -25.49 -5.09 -14.96
N GLY A 379 -26.21 -4.93 -16.08
CA GLY A 379 -26.57 -6.07 -16.94
C GLY A 379 -25.30 -6.70 -17.50
N ILE A 380 -24.98 -7.89 -17.03
CA ILE A 380 -23.86 -8.66 -17.56
C ILE A 380 -24.36 -9.38 -18.81
N PRO A 381 -23.88 -9.07 -20.02
CA PRO A 381 -24.15 -9.91 -21.19
C PRO A 381 -23.67 -11.33 -20.86
N GLY A 382 -24.54 -12.33 -20.98
CA GLY A 382 -24.32 -13.69 -20.53
C GLY A 382 -23.24 -14.46 -21.32
N ALA A 383 -22.02 -14.01 -21.25
CA ALA A 383 -20.85 -14.77 -21.63
C ALA A 383 -20.00 -14.96 -20.38
N ASP A 384 -20.08 -16.12 -19.77
CA ASP A 384 -19.12 -16.55 -18.76
C ASP A 384 -17.73 -16.55 -19.40
N ALA A 385 -16.92 -15.56 -19.09
CA ALA A 385 -15.50 -15.63 -19.42
C ALA A 385 -14.91 -16.85 -18.68
N PRO A 386 -14.24 -17.77 -19.37
CA PRO A 386 -13.65 -18.93 -18.73
C PRO A 386 -12.65 -18.46 -17.67
N ARG A 387 -12.80 -18.96 -16.44
CA ARG A 387 -11.83 -18.68 -15.37
C ARG A 387 -10.48 -19.24 -15.75
N ALA A 388 -9.41 -18.49 -15.47
CA ALA A 388 -8.05 -18.96 -15.70
C ALA A 388 -7.79 -20.27 -14.90
N GLU A 389 -7.14 -21.24 -15.53
CA GLU A 389 -6.82 -22.53 -14.91
C GLU A 389 -6.05 -22.37 -13.59
N THR A 390 -5.19 -21.36 -13.50
CA THR A 390 -4.44 -21.04 -12.28
C THR A 390 -5.37 -20.68 -11.12
N LEU A 391 -6.44 -19.93 -11.37
CA LEU A 391 -7.43 -19.57 -10.35
C LEU A 391 -8.25 -20.80 -9.92
N ILE A 392 -8.65 -21.65 -10.87
CA ILE A 392 -9.37 -22.90 -10.58
C ILE A 392 -8.49 -23.82 -9.73
N ARG A 393 -7.21 -23.96 -10.09
CA ARG A 393 -6.23 -24.75 -9.33
C ARG A 393 -6.04 -24.23 -7.92
N ARG A 394 -5.87 -22.91 -7.75
CA ARG A 394 -5.73 -22.26 -6.44
C ARG A 394 -6.94 -22.52 -5.54
N ASP A 395 -8.15 -22.36 -6.08
CA ASP A 395 -9.40 -22.63 -5.32
C ASP A 395 -9.50 -24.12 -4.93
N ARG A 396 -9.07 -25.03 -5.79
CA ARG A 396 -9.08 -26.46 -5.50
C ARG A 396 -8.07 -26.83 -4.42
N ILE A 397 -6.86 -26.25 -4.46
CA ILE A 397 -5.87 -26.41 -3.39
C ILE A 397 -6.43 -25.93 -2.06
N ARG A 398 -7.03 -24.71 -2.00
CA ARG A 398 -7.66 -24.18 -0.78
C ARG A 398 -8.69 -25.10 -0.22
N ARG A 399 -9.62 -25.56 -1.04
CA ARG A 399 -10.70 -26.47 -0.58
C ARG A 399 -10.14 -27.77 -0.03
N GLN A 400 -9.17 -28.36 -0.70
CA GLN A 400 -8.56 -29.61 -0.26
C GLN A 400 -7.82 -29.44 1.06
N LEU A 401 -7.02 -28.39 1.21
CA LEU A 401 -6.26 -28.14 2.44
C LEU A 401 -7.19 -27.74 3.60
N ALA A 402 -8.20 -26.93 3.35
CA ALA A 402 -9.21 -26.61 4.35
C ALA A 402 -9.98 -27.87 4.83
N ALA A 403 -10.34 -28.77 3.90
CA ALA A 403 -10.96 -30.06 4.24
C ALA A 403 -10.02 -30.97 5.03
N SER A 404 -8.70 -30.84 4.87
CA SER A 404 -7.68 -31.52 5.67
C SER A 404 -7.39 -30.83 7.01
N GLY A 405 -8.16 -29.79 7.37
CA GLY A 405 -8.05 -29.09 8.66
C GLY A 405 -6.95 -28.02 8.72
N TYR A 406 -6.46 -27.56 7.59
CA TYR A 406 -5.48 -26.47 7.53
C TYR A 406 -6.15 -25.11 7.43
N THR A 407 -5.54 -24.11 8.06
CA THR A 407 -5.93 -22.69 7.99
C THR A 407 -5.01 -21.95 7.02
N GLU A 408 -5.58 -21.15 6.11
CA GLU A 408 -4.78 -20.31 5.21
C GLU A 408 -4.15 -19.16 5.98
N ALA A 409 -2.85 -18.92 5.76
CA ALA A 409 -2.09 -17.79 6.25
C ALA A 409 -1.65 -16.93 5.07
N ILE A 410 -1.44 -15.64 5.32
CA ILE A 410 -0.96 -14.67 4.31
C ILE A 410 0.17 -13.86 4.94
N HIS A 411 1.33 -13.87 4.30
CA HIS A 411 2.52 -13.17 4.76
C HIS A 411 3.05 -12.19 3.73
N PHE A 412 3.87 -11.24 4.18
CA PHE A 412 4.64 -10.40 3.28
C PHE A 412 5.61 -11.24 2.45
N ALA A 413 5.84 -10.79 1.21
CA ALA A 413 6.85 -11.39 0.34
C ALA A 413 8.29 -11.04 0.74
N PHE A 414 8.47 -10.21 1.76
CA PHE A 414 9.77 -9.73 2.26
C PHE A 414 10.21 -10.56 3.45
N LEU A 415 11.51 -10.88 3.48
CA LEU A 415 12.12 -11.72 4.51
C LEU A 415 13.47 -11.16 4.98
N ASP A 416 13.89 -11.62 6.16
CA ASP A 416 15.26 -11.52 6.62
C ASP A 416 16.15 -12.42 5.75
N PRO A 417 17.31 -11.92 5.26
CA PRO A 417 18.23 -12.72 4.45
C PRO A 417 18.69 -14.03 5.11
N ALA A 418 18.91 -14.02 6.40
CA ALA A 418 19.32 -15.22 7.15
C ALA A 418 18.15 -16.21 7.23
N ARG A 419 16.94 -15.72 7.36
CA ARG A 419 15.74 -16.55 7.42
C ARG A 419 15.41 -17.18 6.06
N ASP A 420 15.56 -16.42 4.95
CA ASP A 420 15.43 -16.96 3.60
C ASP A 420 16.46 -18.06 3.31
N ALA A 421 17.69 -17.90 3.79
CA ALA A 421 18.76 -18.89 3.63
C ALA A 421 18.62 -20.13 4.53
N ALA A 422 17.79 -20.06 5.59
CA ALA A 422 17.63 -21.14 6.56
C ALA A 422 16.71 -22.28 6.09
N PHE A 423 16.03 -22.14 4.95
CA PHE A 423 15.12 -23.15 4.42
C PHE A 423 15.44 -23.50 2.96
N PRO A 424 15.01 -24.71 2.48
CA PRO A 424 15.26 -25.11 1.11
C PRO A 424 14.52 -24.21 0.12
N SER A 425 15.13 -23.93 -1.00
CA SER A 425 14.50 -23.29 -2.16
C SER A 425 14.38 -24.31 -3.30
N LEU A 426 13.31 -24.24 -4.08
CA LEU A 426 13.15 -25.06 -5.27
C LEU A 426 14.14 -24.69 -6.40
N ARG A 427 14.84 -23.56 -6.25
CA ARG A 427 15.96 -23.14 -7.09
C ARG A 427 17.13 -22.72 -6.20
N PRO A 428 17.88 -23.67 -5.65
CA PRO A 428 18.95 -23.37 -4.67
C PRO A 428 20.09 -22.52 -5.25
N GLU A 429 20.29 -22.55 -6.56
CA GLU A 429 21.29 -21.74 -7.29
C GLU A 429 20.89 -20.27 -7.42
N ALA A 430 19.62 -19.93 -7.27
CA ALA A 430 19.14 -18.56 -7.43
C ALA A 430 19.56 -17.68 -6.25
N LYS A 431 20.11 -16.50 -6.57
CA LYS A 431 20.46 -15.52 -5.54
C LYS A 431 19.22 -14.83 -4.98
N PRO A 432 19.24 -14.44 -3.68
CA PRO A 432 18.17 -13.64 -3.10
C PRO A 432 18.14 -12.23 -3.71
N ILE A 433 16.93 -11.75 -4.03
CA ILE A 433 16.71 -10.40 -4.58
C ILE A 433 16.63 -9.41 -3.44
N ARG A 434 17.59 -8.49 -3.36
CA ARG A 434 17.59 -7.42 -2.36
C ARG A 434 16.73 -6.23 -2.77
N LEU A 435 15.99 -5.68 -1.81
CA LEU A 435 15.25 -4.44 -2.01
C LEU A 435 16.19 -3.24 -1.96
N ALA A 436 15.98 -2.26 -2.84
CA ALA A 436 16.78 -1.03 -2.87
C ALA A 436 16.51 -0.12 -1.66
N ASN A 437 15.27 -0.13 -1.14
CA ASN A 437 14.81 0.70 -0.02
C ASN A 437 13.91 -0.13 0.92
N PRO A 438 14.48 -1.09 1.68
CA PRO A 438 13.71 -1.95 2.57
C PRO A 438 13.12 -1.14 3.73
N ILE A 439 11.95 -1.57 4.22
CA ILE A 439 11.29 -0.98 5.41
C ILE A 439 12.15 -1.21 6.66
N SER A 440 12.81 -2.37 6.75
CA SER A 440 13.78 -2.71 7.80
C SER A 440 14.79 -3.72 7.24
N GLU A 441 15.92 -3.91 7.94
CA GLU A 441 16.92 -4.92 7.58
C GLU A 441 16.36 -6.35 7.60
N GLN A 442 15.41 -6.62 8.51
CA GLN A 442 14.72 -7.91 8.62
C GLN A 442 13.71 -8.18 7.49
N LEU A 443 13.42 -7.17 6.66
CA LEU A 443 12.50 -7.28 5.52
C LEU A 443 13.20 -6.79 4.25
N SER A 444 14.43 -7.25 4.01
CA SER A 444 15.32 -6.68 2.99
C SER A 444 15.51 -7.55 1.74
N VAL A 445 14.97 -8.77 1.70
CA VAL A 445 15.00 -9.63 0.51
C VAL A 445 13.60 -10.14 0.16
N LEU A 446 13.39 -10.43 -1.13
CA LEU A 446 12.22 -11.17 -1.57
C LEU A 446 12.42 -12.67 -1.30
N ARG A 447 11.38 -13.33 -0.77
CA ARG A 447 11.42 -14.75 -0.39
C ARG A 447 11.63 -15.68 -1.59
N ARG A 448 12.48 -16.68 -1.44
CA ARG A 448 12.67 -17.80 -2.39
C ARG A 448 11.89 -19.06 -1.98
N SER A 449 11.31 -19.05 -0.78
CA SER A 449 10.46 -20.09 -0.20
C SER A 449 9.33 -19.46 0.61
N VAL A 450 8.18 -20.11 0.66
CA VAL A 450 7.01 -19.71 1.46
C VAL A 450 7.10 -20.26 2.89
N ALA A 451 7.82 -21.35 3.07
CA ALA A 451 7.91 -22.09 4.34
C ALA A 451 8.47 -21.29 5.53
N PRO A 452 9.51 -20.41 5.40
CA PRO A 452 10.05 -19.68 6.53
C PRO A 452 9.00 -18.89 7.31
N SER A 453 8.16 -18.11 6.59
CA SER A 453 7.10 -17.29 7.21
C SER A 453 6.03 -18.13 7.90
N LEU A 454 5.67 -19.29 7.32
CA LEU A 454 4.74 -20.24 7.93
C LEU A 454 5.29 -20.82 9.24
N VAL A 455 6.57 -21.23 9.24
CA VAL A 455 7.22 -21.78 10.44
C VAL A 455 7.30 -20.71 11.53
N ASP A 456 7.66 -19.48 11.20
CA ASP A 456 7.71 -18.37 12.15
C ASP A 456 6.33 -18.09 12.77
N THR A 457 5.28 -18.12 11.96
CA THR A 457 3.91 -17.96 12.44
C THR A 457 3.45 -19.15 13.29
N ALA A 458 3.84 -20.37 12.93
CA ALA A 458 3.58 -21.55 13.75
C ALA A 458 4.24 -21.43 15.13
N ARG A 459 5.51 -21.04 15.17
CA ARG A 459 6.25 -20.78 16.43
C ARG A 459 5.62 -19.65 17.25
N PHE A 460 5.21 -18.57 16.59
CA PHE A 460 4.51 -17.48 17.25
C PHE A 460 3.21 -17.93 17.94
N ASN A 461 2.42 -18.77 17.30
CA ASN A 461 1.16 -19.31 17.86
C ASN A 461 1.45 -20.34 18.96
N GLN A 462 2.46 -21.18 18.79
CA GLN A 462 2.91 -22.14 19.81
C GLN A 462 3.31 -21.43 21.11
N ARG A 463 4.10 -20.37 21.04
CA ARG A 463 4.46 -19.54 22.21
C ARG A 463 3.27 -18.89 22.90
N ARG A 464 2.09 -18.80 22.23
CA ARG A 464 0.82 -18.34 22.80
C ARG A 464 -0.08 -19.45 23.31
N GLY A 465 0.46 -20.65 23.38
CA GLY A 465 -0.24 -21.79 23.98
C GLY A 465 -1.15 -22.57 23.01
N LEU A 466 -1.03 -22.36 21.68
CA LEU A 466 -1.78 -23.18 20.74
C LEU A 466 -1.22 -24.61 20.76
N ALA A 467 -2.09 -25.59 21.07
CA ALA A 467 -1.71 -27.00 21.25
C ALA A 467 -1.27 -27.69 19.93
N ALA A 468 -1.84 -27.28 18.81
CA ALA A 468 -1.48 -27.76 17.49
C ALA A 468 -1.62 -26.65 16.45
N VAL A 469 -0.85 -26.75 15.38
CA VAL A 469 -0.95 -25.89 14.20
C VAL A 469 -1.11 -26.75 12.95
N ARG A 470 -1.97 -26.30 12.03
CA ARG A 470 -2.05 -26.75 10.64
C ARG A 470 -2.31 -25.52 9.80
N MET A 471 -1.29 -25.04 9.10
CA MET A 471 -1.39 -23.82 8.29
C MET A 471 -0.81 -24.03 6.90
N PHE A 472 -1.33 -23.30 5.93
CA PHE A 472 -0.82 -23.26 4.57
C PHE A 472 -0.85 -21.84 4.00
N GLU A 473 -0.03 -21.60 2.99
CA GLU A 473 -0.05 -20.37 2.20
C GLU A 473 0.13 -20.71 0.72
N ILE A 474 -0.67 -20.08 -0.16
CA ILE A 474 -0.47 -20.14 -1.60
C ILE A 474 0.05 -18.77 -2.05
N ALA A 475 1.29 -18.72 -2.46
CA ALA A 475 1.95 -17.45 -2.74
C ALA A 475 3.14 -17.61 -3.70
N ASN A 476 3.65 -16.46 -4.20
CA ASN A 476 4.79 -16.46 -5.09
C ASN A 476 6.12 -16.55 -4.31
N ALA A 477 7.04 -17.36 -4.85
CA ALA A 477 8.47 -17.27 -4.62
C ALA A 477 9.13 -16.42 -5.72
N PHE A 478 10.29 -15.82 -5.43
CA PHE A 478 10.92 -14.86 -6.34
C PHE A 478 12.34 -15.29 -6.69
N TYR A 479 12.62 -15.35 -7.97
CA TYR A 479 13.93 -15.77 -8.48
C TYR A 479 14.47 -14.76 -9.48
N GLU A 480 15.72 -14.34 -9.25
CA GLU A 480 16.42 -13.44 -10.16
C GLU A 480 16.55 -14.05 -11.55
N ARG A 481 16.33 -13.25 -12.57
CA ARG A 481 16.56 -13.67 -13.96
C ARG A 481 17.95 -13.27 -14.42
N PRO A 482 18.64 -14.12 -15.19
CA PRO A 482 19.98 -13.81 -15.70
C PRO A 482 20.06 -12.56 -16.58
N ASP A 483 18.94 -12.16 -17.20
CA ASP A 483 18.83 -10.97 -18.06
C ASP A 483 18.56 -9.68 -17.29
N GLY A 484 18.44 -9.73 -15.95
CA GLY A 484 18.16 -8.58 -15.10
C GLY A 484 16.73 -8.03 -15.26
N GLY A 485 15.82 -8.75 -15.91
CA GLY A 485 14.42 -8.39 -16.09
C GLY A 485 13.58 -8.56 -14.82
N ILE A 486 12.25 -8.45 -14.99
CA ILE A 486 11.31 -8.74 -13.91
C ILE A 486 11.54 -10.17 -13.41
N PRO A 487 11.71 -10.39 -12.09
CA PRO A 487 11.96 -11.73 -11.54
C PRO A 487 10.93 -12.77 -11.96
N ASP A 488 11.37 -14.03 -12.07
CA ASP A 488 10.43 -15.14 -12.14
C ASP A 488 9.68 -15.28 -10.84
N GLN A 489 8.36 -15.44 -10.92
CA GLN A 489 7.46 -15.44 -9.76
C GLN A 489 6.55 -16.67 -9.76
N PRO A 490 7.11 -17.90 -9.68
CA PRO A 490 6.29 -19.10 -9.65
C PRO A 490 5.46 -19.14 -8.35
N GLU A 491 4.23 -19.65 -8.49
CA GLU A 491 3.35 -19.86 -7.36
C GLU A 491 3.66 -21.19 -6.67
N HIS A 492 3.85 -21.13 -5.36
CA HIS A 492 4.06 -22.28 -4.49
C HIS A 492 2.94 -22.41 -3.46
N VAL A 493 2.74 -23.61 -2.97
CA VAL A 493 1.97 -23.88 -1.76
C VAL A 493 2.93 -24.37 -0.67
N GLY A 494 2.96 -23.64 0.43
CA GLY A 494 3.67 -24.04 1.64
C GLY A 494 2.71 -24.61 2.67
N LEU A 495 3.15 -25.60 3.44
CA LEU A 495 2.40 -26.19 4.55
C LEU A 495 3.26 -26.26 5.79
N VAL A 496 2.65 -26.13 6.96
CA VAL A 496 3.26 -26.43 8.26
C VAL A 496 2.25 -27.10 9.17
N CYS A 497 2.67 -28.15 9.88
CA CYS A 497 1.85 -28.77 10.93
C CYS A 497 2.72 -29.21 12.11
N GLY A 498 2.09 -29.40 13.26
CA GLY A 498 2.73 -29.91 14.47
C GLY A 498 1.85 -29.75 15.71
N GLY A 499 2.27 -30.38 16.79
CA GLY A 499 1.55 -30.38 18.06
C GLY A 499 0.57 -31.52 18.21
N ARG A 500 -0.40 -31.38 19.11
CA ARG A 500 -1.34 -32.44 19.48
C ARG A 500 -2.77 -32.01 19.19
N LEU A 501 -3.48 -32.87 18.46
CA LEU A 501 -4.91 -32.73 18.18
C LEU A 501 -5.69 -33.57 19.21
N GLY A 502 -6.89 -33.14 19.54
CA GLY A 502 -7.83 -33.83 20.41
C GLY A 502 -8.50 -32.88 21.39
N SER A 503 -9.66 -33.27 21.88
CA SER A 503 -10.36 -32.59 22.98
C SER A 503 -10.05 -33.29 24.30
N PRO A 504 -10.32 -32.69 25.47
CA PRO A 504 -10.05 -33.33 26.78
C PRO A 504 -10.66 -34.69 26.99
N TRP A 505 -11.65 -35.07 26.20
CA TRP A 505 -12.36 -36.35 26.26
C TRP A 505 -12.08 -37.28 25.07
N GLU A 506 -11.21 -36.87 24.14
CA GLU A 506 -10.75 -37.67 23.01
C GLU A 506 -9.32 -38.10 23.20
N ARG A 507 -8.92 -39.19 22.54
CA ARG A 507 -7.51 -39.57 22.53
C ARG A 507 -6.71 -38.50 21.79
N GLU A 508 -5.72 -37.96 22.46
CA GLU A 508 -4.74 -37.04 21.82
C GLU A 508 -3.98 -37.78 20.71
N VAL A 509 -3.86 -37.13 19.58
CA VAL A 509 -3.06 -37.58 18.43
C VAL A 509 -1.95 -36.55 18.19
N GLU A 510 -0.73 -37.02 18.30
CA GLU A 510 0.43 -36.17 17.98
C GLU A 510 0.61 -36.10 16.45
N LEU A 511 0.69 -34.89 15.91
CA LEU A 511 0.95 -34.68 14.49
C LEU A 511 2.43 -35.02 14.19
N ASP A 512 2.65 -35.79 13.13
CA ASP A 512 3.97 -36.21 12.71
C ASP A 512 4.25 -35.98 11.19
N LEU A 513 5.38 -36.51 10.72
CA LEU A 513 5.78 -36.42 9.32
C LEU A 513 4.79 -37.10 8.36
N PHE A 514 4.12 -38.16 8.84
CA PHE A 514 3.16 -38.93 8.03
C PHE A 514 1.82 -38.18 7.90
N ASP A 515 1.43 -37.35 8.87
CA ASP A 515 0.28 -36.44 8.74
C ASP A 515 0.51 -35.44 7.62
N LEU A 516 1.70 -34.84 7.59
CA LEU A 516 2.08 -33.91 6.52
C LEU A 516 2.15 -34.60 5.16
N LYS A 517 2.79 -35.78 5.11
CA LYS A 517 2.88 -36.58 3.87
C LYS A 517 1.50 -37.02 3.39
N GLY A 518 0.63 -37.49 4.28
CA GLY A 518 -0.75 -37.85 3.94
C GLY A 518 -1.53 -36.68 3.35
N THR A 519 -1.32 -35.45 3.87
CA THR A 519 -1.92 -34.24 3.31
C THR A 519 -1.41 -33.95 1.89
N LEU A 520 -0.12 -34.13 1.65
CA LEU A 520 0.49 -33.96 0.29
C LEU A 520 -0.02 -35.02 -0.67
N ASP A 521 -0.14 -36.27 -0.23
CA ASP A 521 -0.70 -37.38 -1.02
C ASP A 521 -2.17 -37.08 -1.38
N ALA A 522 -2.99 -36.69 -0.40
CA ALA A 522 -4.38 -36.32 -0.63
C ALA A 522 -4.54 -35.12 -1.57
N LEU A 523 -3.62 -34.15 -1.49
CA LEU A 523 -3.58 -33.03 -2.42
C LEU A 523 -3.22 -33.50 -3.84
N ALA A 524 -2.22 -34.37 -4.00
CA ALA A 524 -1.83 -34.93 -5.28
C ALA A 524 -2.97 -35.75 -5.91
N ASP A 525 -3.62 -36.58 -5.12
CA ASP A 525 -4.78 -37.40 -5.53
C ASP A 525 -5.95 -36.53 -5.99
N ALA A 526 -6.23 -35.44 -5.27
CA ALA A 526 -7.25 -34.47 -5.66
C ALA A 526 -7.01 -33.89 -7.05
N PHE A 527 -5.77 -33.83 -7.52
CA PHE A 527 -5.41 -33.34 -8.85
C PHE A 527 -5.08 -34.46 -9.85
N GLY A 528 -5.20 -35.73 -9.44
CA GLY A 528 -4.89 -36.88 -10.29
C GLY A 528 -3.42 -36.95 -10.70
N VAL A 529 -2.53 -36.44 -9.85
CA VAL A 529 -1.08 -36.46 -10.09
C VAL A 529 -0.40 -37.40 -9.09
N ARG A 530 0.72 -38.00 -9.52
CA ARG A 530 1.54 -38.81 -8.62
C ARG A 530 2.81 -38.05 -8.28
N LEU A 531 3.07 -37.93 -6.99
CA LEU A 531 4.32 -37.40 -6.43
C LEU A 531 5.13 -38.56 -5.83
N GLU A 532 6.43 -38.55 -6.06
CA GLU A 532 7.37 -39.53 -5.51
C GLU A 532 8.24 -38.83 -4.48
N ALA A 533 8.42 -39.46 -3.32
CA ALA A 533 9.31 -38.96 -2.29
C ALA A 533 10.70 -39.59 -2.45
N ARG A 534 11.74 -38.78 -2.43
CA ARG A 534 13.14 -39.21 -2.40
C ARG A 534 13.82 -38.63 -1.18
N PRO A 535 14.35 -39.47 -0.25
CA PRO A 535 15.11 -38.99 0.87
C PRO A 535 16.22 -38.01 0.44
N ALA A 536 16.38 -36.92 1.12
CA ALA A 536 17.38 -35.90 0.82
C ALA A 536 17.72 -35.10 2.08
N GLU A 537 18.97 -34.71 2.22
CA GLU A 537 19.41 -33.79 3.25
C GLU A 537 19.16 -32.36 2.81
N LEU A 538 18.28 -31.66 3.51
CA LEU A 538 17.81 -30.33 3.13
C LEU A 538 18.06 -29.30 4.24
N THR A 539 18.57 -28.14 3.88
CA THR A 539 18.88 -27.06 4.82
C THR A 539 17.65 -26.71 5.68
N GLY A 540 17.85 -26.57 7.00
CA GLY A 540 16.80 -26.20 7.96
C GLY A 540 15.82 -27.31 8.32
N LEU A 541 16.03 -28.52 7.76
CA LEU A 541 15.29 -29.72 8.11
C LEU A 541 16.18 -30.70 8.85
N GLN A 542 15.59 -31.54 9.69
CA GLN A 542 16.28 -32.52 10.48
C GLN A 542 16.84 -33.64 9.59
N GLU A 543 18.11 -34.00 9.82
CA GLU A 543 18.78 -35.10 9.12
C GLU A 543 18.01 -36.43 9.25
N GLY A 544 17.88 -37.17 8.16
CA GLY A 544 17.09 -38.42 8.09
C GLY A 544 15.57 -38.28 8.14
N ASN A 545 15.04 -37.03 8.29
CA ASN A 545 13.61 -36.73 8.36
C ASN A 545 13.18 -35.73 7.29
N SER A 546 13.80 -35.77 6.12
CA SER A 546 13.49 -34.89 5.00
C SER A 546 13.54 -35.60 3.65
N ALA A 547 12.77 -35.12 2.69
CA ALA A 547 12.69 -35.68 1.36
C ALA A 547 12.32 -34.60 0.32
N GLU A 548 12.80 -34.81 -0.89
CA GLU A 548 12.34 -34.11 -2.08
C GLU A 548 11.06 -34.78 -2.63
N LEU A 549 10.18 -33.96 -3.22
CA LEU A 549 9.02 -34.42 -3.98
C LEU A 549 9.34 -34.31 -5.46
N LEU A 550 9.15 -35.42 -6.18
CA LEU A 550 9.40 -35.51 -7.61
C LEU A 550 8.13 -35.78 -8.38
N ARG A 551 8.02 -35.17 -9.57
CA ARG A 551 7.03 -35.50 -10.58
C ARG A 551 7.74 -35.78 -11.90
N GLY A 552 7.64 -37.01 -12.41
CA GLY A 552 8.34 -37.41 -13.64
C GLY A 552 9.85 -37.24 -13.54
N GLY A 553 10.44 -37.49 -12.38
CA GLY A 553 11.90 -37.36 -12.14
C GLY A 553 12.40 -35.94 -11.87
N GLN A 554 11.56 -34.92 -11.99
CA GLN A 554 11.93 -33.53 -11.66
C GLN A 554 11.53 -33.17 -10.23
N VAL A 555 12.40 -32.47 -9.49
CA VAL A 555 12.10 -31.95 -8.15
C VAL A 555 11.10 -30.81 -8.29
N VAL A 556 9.95 -30.96 -7.63
CA VAL A 556 8.83 -29.99 -7.66
C VAL A 556 8.43 -29.50 -6.28
N GLY A 557 9.02 -30.07 -5.23
CA GLY A 557 8.71 -29.74 -3.86
C GLY A 557 9.66 -30.45 -2.88
N TRP A 558 9.40 -30.27 -1.62
CA TRP A 558 10.10 -30.91 -0.51
C TRP A 558 9.20 -30.96 0.73
N PHE A 559 9.50 -31.85 1.67
CA PHE A 559 8.91 -31.89 2.99
C PHE A 559 9.87 -32.45 4.01
N GLY A 560 9.64 -32.15 5.29
CA GLY A 560 10.45 -32.70 6.37
C GLY A 560 10.14 -32.10 7.74
N ARG A 561 10.80 -32.65 8.76
CA ARG A 561 10.79 -32.10 10.11
C ARG A 561 11.71 -30.88 10.18
N VAL A 562 11.20 -29.78 10.73
CA VAL A 562 11.99 -28.55 10.93
C VAL A 562 13.08 -28.83 11.97
N ALA A 563 14.33 -28.45 11.68
CA ALA A 563 15.48 -28.71 12.54
C ALA A 563 15.47 -27.91 13.85
N GLU A 564 14.78 -26.76 13.88
CA GLU A 564 14.66 -25.91 15.08
C GLU A 564 13.86 -26.63 16.17
N GLU A 565 14.52 -26.88 17.32
CA GLU A 565 13.94 -27.58 18.48
C GLU A 565 13.33 -26.61 19.51
N GLU A 566 12.36 -25.80 19.10
CA GLU A 566 11.59 -24.94 20.00
C GLU A 566 10.17 -25.46 20.16
N GLY A 567 9.75 -25.77 21.39
CA GLY A 567 8.41 -26.27 21.69
C GLY A 567 8.13 -27.67 21.09
N TYR A 568 6.91 -27.91 20.58
CA TYR A 568 6.63 -29.19 19.92
C TYR A 568 7.21 -29.23 18.50
N PRO A 569 7.50 -30.44 17.97
CA PRO A 569 8.04 -30.56 16.60
C PRO A 569 7.12 -29.93 15.56
N LEU A 570 7.75 -29.28 14.57
CA LEU A 570 7.05 -28.79 13.39
C LEU A 570 7.51 -29.57 12.16
N TYR A 571 6.59 -29.79 11.26
CA TYR A 571 6.80 -30.42 9.95
C TYR A 571 6.38 -29.44 8.89
N ALA A 572 7.24 -29.20 7.90
CA ALA A 572 7.02 -28.23 6.84
C ALA A 572 7.16 -28.85 5.45
N ALA A 573 6.44 -28.32 4.50
CA ALA A 573 6.52 -28.70 3.10
C ALA A 573 6.34 -27.49 2.20
N GLU A 574 6.89 -27.59 1.00
CA GLU A 574 6.64 -26.65 -0.08
C GLU A 574 6.53 -27.38 -1.40
N LEU A 575 5.57 -26.99 -2.23
CA LEU A 575 5.32 -27.58 -3.54
C LEU A 575 5.01 -26.48 -4.57
N ALA A 576 5.64 -26.52 -5.74
CA ALA A 576 5.24 -25.67 -6.87
C ALA A 576 3.82 -26.03 -7.32
N THR A 577 2.89 -25.04 -7.36
CA THR A 577 1.50 -25.32 -7.74
C THR A 577 1.35 -25.81 -9.19
N SER A 578 2.32 -25.51 -10.05
CA SER A 578 2.40 -26.04 -11.41
C SER A 578 2.55 -27.57 -11.45
N ALA A 579 3.11 -28.17 -10.40
CA ALA A 579 3.21 -29.62 -10.27
C ALA A 579 1.85 -30.31 -10.10
N LEU A 580 0.79 -29.57 -9.82
CA LEU A 580 -0.58 -30.09 -9.72
C LEU A 580 -1.39 -29.91 -11.03
N ALA A 581 -0.77 -29.42 -12.10
CA ALA A 581 -1.42 -29.22 -13.40
C ALA A 581 -1.42 -30.51 -14.25
N GLY A 582 -2.42 -30.67 -15.12
CA GLY A 582 -2.44 -31.72 -16.16
C GLY A 582 -2.56 -33.16 -15.65
N GLY A 583 -3.08 -33.34 -14.44
CA GLY A 583 -3.46 -34.68 -13.93
C GLY A 583 -4.82 -35.15 -14.45
N ASP A 584 -5.04 -36.46 -14.49
CA ASP A 584 -6.31 -37.05 -14.83
C ASP A 584 -7.09 -37.39 -13.55
N VAL A 585 -8.20 -36.73 -13.37
CA VAL A 585 -9.12 -36.93 -12.22
C VAL A 585 -10.36 -37.72 -12.63
N SER A 586 -10.30 -38.46 -13.73
CA SER A 586 -11.42 -39.30 -14.12
C SER A 586 -11.70 -40.36 -13.04
N LEU A 587 -12.92 -40.32 -12.51
CA LEU A 587 -13.35 -41.29 -11.50
C LEU A 587 -13.66 -42.62 -12.17
N GLN A 588 -12.78 -43.60 -11.96
CA GLN A 588 -13.09 -45.00 -12.36
C GLN A 588 -13.82 -45.69 -11.24
N VAL A 589 -15.10 -45.90 -11.43
CA VAL A 589 -15.93 -46.64 -10.48
C VAL A 589 -15.91 -48.10 -10.85
N ALA A 590 -15.35 -48.93 -9.98
CA ALA A 590 -15.46 -50.40 -10.09
C ALA A 590 -16.52 -50.90 -9.16
N LEU A 591 -17.44 -51.73 -9.65
CA LEU A 591 -18.41 -52.38 -8.77
C LEU A 591 -17.68 -53.33 -7.79
N PRO A 592 -18.06 -53.34 -6.52
CA PRO A 592 -17.50 -54.30 -5.56
C PRO A 592 -17.79 -55.73 -6.03
N SER A 593 -16.84 -56.63 -5.79
CA SER A 593 -17.02 -58.04 -6.08
C SER A 593 -18.17 -58.65 -5.25
N ARG A 594 -18.95 -59.51 -5.87
CA ARG A 594 -19.97 -60.30 -5.19
C ARG A 594 -19.40 -61.49 -4.40
N PHE A 595 -18.13 -61.76 -4.60
CA PHE A 595 -17.43 -62.89 -4.00
C PHE A 595 -16.50 -62.41 -2.89
N PRO A 596 -16.37 -63.19 -1.79
CA PRO A 596 -15.48 -62.80 -0.70
C PRO A 596 -14.02 -62.86 -1.15
N GLY A 597 -13.23 -61.91 -0.64
CA GLY A 597 -11.78 -61.92 -0.83
C GLY A 597 -11.07 -62.71 0.26
N ILE A 598 -9.80 -63.04 0.00
CA ILE A 598 -8.91 -63.75 0.96
C ILE A 598 -7.75 -62.80 1.24
N SER A 599 -7.41 -62.65 2.51
CA SER A 599 -6.20 -61.94 2.91
C SER A 599 -5.11 -62.92 3.33
N ALA A 600 -3.87 -62.64 2.91
CA ALA A 600 -2.70 -63.42 3.27
C ALA A 600 -1.58 -62.49 3.70
N ASP A 601 -0.94 -62.80 4.81
CA ASP A 601 0.19 -62.04 5.33
C ASP A 601 1.50 -62.66 4.86
N LEU A 602 2.48 -61.84 4.58
CA LEU A 602 3.85 -62.19 4.26
C LEU A 602 4.80 -61.43 5.14
N THR A 603 5.72 -62.14 5.77
CA THR A 603 6.83 -61.53 6.52
C THR A 603 8.15 -61.96 5.94
N PHE A 604 8.99 -61.01 5.57
CA PHE A 604 10.36 -61.28 5.12
C PHE A 604 11.38 -60.35 5.76
N THR A 605 12.60 -60.82 5.83
CA THR A 605 13.72 -60.08 6.42
C THR A 605 14.51 -59.40 5.29
N HIS A 606 14.76 -58.10 5.40
CA HIS A 606 15.56 -57.36 4.46
C HIS A 606 16.46 -56.32 5.12
N GLY A 607 17.39 -55.75 4.37
CA GLY A 607 18.29 -54.69 4.86
C GLY A 607 17.51 -53.45 5.32
N LEU A 608 17.94 -52.86 6.41
CA LEU A 608 17.34 -51.70 7.02
C LEU A 608 17.27 -50.51 6.06
N GLU A 609 18.28 -50.37 5.23
CA GLU A 609 18.42 -49.29 4.24
C GLU A 609 17.56 -49.47 2.98
N THR A 610 16.85 -50.62 2.85
CA THR A 610 15.99 -50.85 1.70
C THR A 610 14.75 -49.92 1.74
N PRO A 611 14.62 -48.99 0.80
CA PRO A 611 13.48 -48.07 0.80
C PRO A 611 12.17 -48.79 0.52
N TRP A 612 11.09 -48.39 1.24
CA TRP A 612 9.75 -48.92 1.00
C TRP A 612 9.32 -48.80 -0.48
N ALA A 613 9.66 -47.68 -1.14
CA ALA A 613 9.32 -47.44 -2.54
C ALA A 613 9.90 -48.51 -3.50
N GLU A 614 11.03 -49.12 -3.16
CA GLU A 614 11.60 -50.21 -3.96
C GLU A 614 10.84 -51.52 -3.76
N ILE A 615 10.46 -51.80 -2.50
CA ILE A 615 9.62 -52.96 -2.17
C ILE A 615 8.26 -52.82 -2.85
N GLU A 616 7.64 -51.67 -2.74
CA GLU A 616 6.33 -51.38 -3.37
C GLU A 616 6.39 -51.49 -4.88
N ARG A 617 7.46 -51.02 -5.52
CA ARG A 617 7.69 -51.14 -6.96
C ARG A 617 7.80 -52.62 -7.35
N ALA A 618 8.57 -53.41 -6.62
CA ALA A 618 8.69 -54.84 -6.88
C ALA A 618 7.35 -55.58 -6.77
N ILE A 619 6.53 -55.22 -5.77
CA ILE A 619 5.18 -55.76 -5.66
C ILE A 619 4.32 -55.41 -6.86
N ARG A 620 4.34 -54.15 -7.32
CA ARG A 620 3.57 -53.73 -8.53
C ARG A 620 4.01 -54.42 -9.79
N GLU A 621 5.33 -54.53 -9.99
CA GLU A 621 5.90 -55.19 -11.16
C GLU A 621 5.59 -56.67 -11.24
N ASN A 622 5.42 -57.32 -10.09
CA ASN A 622 5.20 -58.75 -9.95
C ASN A 622 3.84 -59.12 -9.36
N ALA A 623 2.86 -58.19 -9.40
CA ALA A 623 1.56 -58.37 -8.80
C ALA A 623 0.85 -59.64 -9.39
N PRO A 624 0.53 -60.64 -8.55
CA PRO A 624 -0.15 -61.84 -9.06
C PRO A 624 -1.57 -61.50 -9.52
N PRO A 625 -2.14 -62.36 -10.40
CA PRO A 625 -3.55 -62.24 -10.75
C PRO A 625 -4.44 -62.19 -9.52
N ASP A 626 -5.51 -61.39 -9.57
CA ASP A 626 -6.49 -61.17 -8.49
C ASP A 626 -5.96 -60.51 -7.22
N LEU A 627 -4.73 -60.00 -7.17
CA LEU A 627 -4.25 -59.13 -6.15
C LEU A 627 -4.93 -57.76 -6.27
N VAL A 628 -5.73 -57.39 -5.30
CA VAL A 628 -6.51 -56.14 -5.33
C VAL A 628 -5.79 -55.01 -4.61
N SER A 629 -5.20 -55.33 -3.43
CA SER A 629 -4.50 -54.34 -2.61
C SER A 629 -3.48 -55.01 -1.69
N TRP A 630 -2.55 -54.20 -1.21
CA TRP A 630 -1.61 -54.58 -0.18
C TRP A 630 -1.41 -53.42 0.77
N GLN A 631 -0.99 -53.74 2.01
CA GLN A 631 -0.67 -52.75 3.03
C GLN A 631 0.50 -53.21 3.88
N LEU A 632 1.34 -52.25 4.33
CA LEU A 632 2.32 -52.50 5.36
C LEU A 632 1.61 -52.73 6.70
N LYS A 633 1.80 -53.91 7.32
CA LYS A 633 1.14 -54.27 8.56
C LYS A 633 2.07 -54.03 9.77
N ASP A 634 3.33 -54.37 9.65
CA ASP A 634 4.31 -54.24 10.73
C ASP A 634 5.75 -54.16 10.23
N ARG A 635 6.59 -53.50 10.96
CA ARG A 635 8.05 -53.51 10.82
C ARG A 635 8.70 -53.76 12.16
N TYR A 636 9.21 -54.96 12.35
CA TYR A 636 9.78 -55.39 13.61
C TYR A 636 11.26 -55.40 13.61
N ARG A 637 11.87 -54.84 14.67
CA ARG A 637 13.29 -54.93 15.01
C ARG A 637 13.38 -55.40 16.45
N GLY A 638 14.12 -56.44 16.68
CA GLY A 638 14.29 -56.99 18.01
C GLY A 638 14.89 -58.38 18.02
N PRO A 639 14.76 -59.11 19.16
CA PRO A 639 15.29 -60.46 19.25
C PRO A 639 14.83 -61.35 18.12
N GLY A 640 15.76 -62.01 17.43
CA GLY A 640 15.51 -62.90 16.30
C GLY A 640 15.63 -62.23 14.93
N VAL A 641 15.91 -60.90 14.87
CA VAL A 641 16.22 -60.20 13.62
C VAL A 641 17.73 -59.89 13.59
N PRO A 642 18.45 -60.16 12.49
CA PRO A 642 19.89 -59.86 12.38
C PRO A 642 20.16 -58.34 12.52
N GLU A 643 21.34 -58.00 13.01
CA GLU A 643 21.81 -56.63 13.09
C GLU A 643 21.89 -56.03 11.67
N GLY A 644 21.37 -54.81 11.46
CA GLY A 644 21.28 -54.18 10.14
C GLY A 644 20.08 -54.64 9.30
N ALA A 645 19.21 -55.52 9.82
CA ALA A 645 18.05 -56.00 9.15
C ALA A 645 16.73 -55.58 9.83
N VAL A 646 15.61 -55.77 9.15
CA VAL A 646 14.24 -55.52 9.64
C VAL A 646 13.31 -56.59 9.07
N ASN A 647 12.40 -57.09 9.90
CA ASN A 647 11.30 -57.92 9.45
C ASN A 647 10.15 -57.03 9.05
N THR A 648 9.72 -57.11 7.79
CA THR A 648 8.57 -56.37 7.28
C THR A 648 7.44 -57.35 6.99
N THR A 649 6.29 -57.10 7.63
CA THR A 649 5.06 -57.84 7.41
C THR A 649 4.11 -57.05 6.54
N LEU A 650 3.72 -57.63 5.43
CA LEU A 650 2.75 -57.12 4.48
C LEU A 650 1.48 -57.93 4.51
N SER A 651 0.32 -57.28 4.38
CA SER A 651 -0.95 -57.94 4.19
C SER A 651 -1.44 -57.72 2.78
N PHE A 652 -1.72 -58.79 2.07
CA PHE A 652 -2.15 -58.78 0.68
C PHE A 652 -3.60 -59.25 0.60
N HIS A 653 -4.45 -58.55 -0.14
CA HIS A 653 -5.85 -58.85 -0.35
C HIS A 653 -6.10 -59.32 -1.78
N TYR A 654 -6.59 -60.56 -1.93
CA TYR A 654 -6.90 -61.20 -3.19
C TYR A 654 -8.41 -61.31 -3.38
N ASN A 655 -8.90 -61.01 -4.58
CA ASN A 655 -10.32 -61.16 -4.91
C ASN A 655 -10.49 -61.35 -6.43
N ALA A 656 -11.08 -62.48 -6.80
CA ALA A 656 -11.51 -62.73 -8.18
C ALA A 656 -12.95 -62.20 -8.35
N ARG A 657 -13.13 -61.39 -9.40
CA ARG A 657 -14.42 -60.71 -9.63
C ARG A 657 -15.56 -61.66 -10.02
N GLU A 658 -15.23 -62.83 -10.59
CA GLU A 658 -16.16 -63.73 -11.19
C GLU A 658 -16.41 -65.02 -10.40
N ARG A 659 -15.60 -65.31 -9.38
CA ARG A 659 -15.72 -66.49 -8.51
C ARG A 659 -15.03 -66.31 -7.17
N SER A 660 -15.32 -67.18 -6.19
CA SER A 660 -14.54 -67.29 -4.97
C SER A 660 -13.16 -67.93 -5.26
N LEU A 661 -12.12 -67.39 -4.60
CA LEU A 661 -10.80 -68.03 -4.59
C LEU A 661 -10.74 -69.09 -3.48
N THR A 662 -9.87 -70.08 -3.66
CA THR A 662 -9.51 -71.03 -2.60
C THR A 662 -8.22 -70.55 -1.91
N GLN A 663 -8.02 -71.03 -0.65
CA GLN A 663 -6.79 -70.71 0.08
C GLN A 663 -5.54 -71.25 -0.62
N GLU A 664 -5.65 -72.43 -1.28
CA GLU A 664 -4.54 -73.04 -2.01
C GLU A 664 -4.14 -72.19 -3.22
N GLU A 665 -5.11 -71.66 -3.97
CA GLU A 665 -4.83 -70.77 -5.08
C GLU A 665 -4.10 -69.50 -4.65
N VAL A 666 -4.54 -68.88 -3.52
CA VAL A 666 -3.89 -67.71 -2.94
C VAL A 666 -2.50 -68.04 -2.44
N ASN A 667 -2.29 -69.19 -1.78
CA ASN A 667 -0.99 -69.59 -1.29
C ASN A 667 0.04 -69.78 -2.42
N VAL A 668 -0.39 -70.37 -3.56
CA VAL A 668 0.49 -70.51 -4.76
C VAL A 668 0.89 -69.16 -5.31
N ARG A 669 -0.06 -68.21 -5.47
CA ARG A 669 0.18 -66.86 -5.94
C ARG A 669 1.06 -66.05 -4.99
N GLN A 670 0.75 -66.18 -3.70
CA GLN A 670 1.50 -65.51 -2.64
C GLN A 670 2.98 -66.05 -2.60
N GLY A 671 3.16 -67.36 -2.71
CA GLY A 671 4.48 -67.96 -2.70
C GLY A 671 5.36 -67.55 -3.91
N ALA A 672 4.76 -67.26 -5.08
CA ALA A 672 5.50 -66.70 -6.22
C ALA A 672 5.99 -65.26 -5.93
N LEU A 673 5.13 -64.45 -5.31
CA LEU A 673 5.53 -63.07 -4.97
C LEU A 673 6.55 -63.08 -3.83
N ASP A 674 6.41 -63.94 -2.85
CA ASP A 674 7.32 -64.14 -1.73
C ASP A 674 8.75 -64.48 -2.23
N GLY A 675 8.83 -65.48 -3.08
CA GLY A 675 10.11 -65.89 -3.71
C GLY A 675 10.80 -64.75 -4.49
N GLU A 676 10.03 -63.86 -5.14
CA GLU A 676 10.56 -62.72 -5.82
C GLU A 676 11.07 -61.64 -4.85
N LEU A 677 10.29 -61.34 -3.80
CA LEU A 677 10.67 -60.35 -2.77
C LEU A 677 11.90 -60.82 -2.00
N GLU A 678 11.93 -62.08 -1.58
CA GLU A 678 13.12 -62.66 -0.93
C GLU A 678 14.35 -62.68 -1.85
N ARG A 679 14.19 -63.01 -3.11
CA ARG A 679 15.31 -63.00 -4.07
C ARG A 679 15.90 -61.59 -4.25
N ARG A 680 15.04 -60.58 -4.27
CA ARG A 680 15.46 -59.22 -4.59
C ARG A 680 15.95 -58.47 -3.30
N PHE A 681 15.30 -58.67 -2.20
CA PHE A 681 15.55 -57.89 -0.97
C PHE A 681 15.96 -58.75 0.26
N GLY A 682 15.79 -60.06 0.18
CA GLY A 682 16.09 -60.91 1.33
C GLY A 682 17.46 -60.68 1.94
N TRP A 683 17.53 -60.68 3.25
CA TRP A 683 18.74 -60.45 4.00
C TRP A 683 19.77 -61.54 3.70
N LYS A 684 20.95 -61.15 3.24
CA LYS A 684 22.03 -62.07 2.87
C LYS A 684 23.20 -62.16 3.86
N GLY A 685 23.06 -61.55 5.05
CA GLY A 685 24.05 -61.59 6.12
C GLY A 685 25.07 -60.46 6.07
#